data_6cb8ccde36e878aaa5a43c95b626f63d
#
_entry.id   6cb8ccde36e878aaa5a43c95b626f63d
#
_cell.length_a   1.000
_cell.length_b   1.000
_cell.length_c   1.000
_cell.angle_alpha   90.00
_cell.angle_beta   90.00
_cell.angle_gamma   90.00
#
_symmetry.space_group_name_H-M   'P 1'
#
loop_
_entity.id
_entity.type
_entity.pdbx_description
1 polymer ?
#
loop_
_entity_poly.entity_id
_entity_poly.type
_entity_poly.pdbx_seq_one_letter_code
_entity_poly.pdbx_strand_id
1 'polypeptide(L)'
;MEFKENYTQQLQRLNEYQKAAVFDESNACLVNANVGSGKTTVLITKVMYLHYEKQIPYEQMVVLTFTNKAADEIKERLYALEPEIAEEQLWGFGTFHSVCLTMLKKMLPVENLGYTKEFMVMDPDEELEMAEQVILTYQLKIKYKNRLKKRLEQKSSKYQDDIEKLKALLKEEKRRQDKMTFDELLENTCKLVKMSAEIEEVSKKNANLQDNENTGMQDISWIIVDEVQDSDEKQLELIDCLKKPQTCFFAVGDPNQVIYSWRGSAFHIFYQLKTKYQATELTLPVNYRSSSEILAVARCFMQQGGTLQGGRESGDKIQIRNMYDPFQEADYLAGRIRELHASGLPYREMAIFYRLQNQSEIFEHVFEKEGIPFEVSLKKTVKDIPVLDWLIRVLRFSVNPKDKNSGIVALADKRYGLGMSVKEAEKTINILSETRKTQTEILKSENAKSGSDICEKMLEFSKVYASKQVALPEDLWSYFSLENHLHPTTASYVEDRTYVMDFFTRMITYQKEQQKNVVEGFSEFLNMVSLYGMNILKKEIHNENDTVKLMTLHASKGLEFSHVFITGVNYGLIPLQTKSFEEEEEEQRLFFVGITRAKEHLELSYYTSPGQYRAAPGPSRYLRMIPGNLVEGQEKDKESSATHLQDLKRQILAERANQSEHIELQEAGKISGGKNPSANTGTKNISVGNEAVTTQKRRVRHPKYGTGSVVREDDMMITVDFDDYGEKELMKMFGGLEELP
;
A
#
# COMPACT_ATOMS: atom_id res chain seq x y z
N MET A 1 -34.75 -0.65 -23.13
CA MET A 1 -34.28 -1.08 -24.48
C MET A 1 -32.83 -0.62 -24.69
N GLU A 2 -32.50 0.59 -24.37
CA GLU A 2 -31.17 1.21 -24.60
C GLU A 2 -30.00 0.43 -23.92
N PHE A 3 -30.17 -0.06 -22.71
CA PHE A 3 -29.12 -0.81 -22.00
C PHE A 3 -28.82 -2.18 -22.61
N LYS A 4 -29.82 -2.85 -23.18
CA LYS A 4 -29.62 -4.09 -23.88
C LYS A 4 -28.89 -3.89 -25.23
N GLU A 5 -28.99 -2.70 -25.81
CA GLU A 5 -28.22 -2.30 -26.98
C GLU A 5 -26.74 -2.12 -26.65
N ASN A 6 -26.42 -1.47 -25.52
CA ASN A 6 -25.06 -1.30 -25.02
C ASN A 6 -24.38 -2.66 -24.80
N TYR A 7 -25.07 -3.58 -24.15
CA TYR A 7 -24.58 -4.95 -23.95
C TYR A 7 -24.35 -5.67 -25.28
N THR A 8 -25.28 -5.55 -26.25
CA THR A 8 -25.15 -6.16 -27.58
C THR A 8 -23.94 -5.61 -28.35
N GLN A 9 -23.69 -4.31 -28.26
CA GLN A 9 -22.49 -3.66 -28.83
C GLN A 9 -21.20 -4.18 -28.20
N GLN A 10 -21.18 -4.36 -26.89
CA GLN A 10 -20.03 -4.96 -26.17
C GLN A 10 -19.75 -6.37 -26.67
N LEU A 11 -20.77 -7.21 -26.80
CA LEU A 11 -20.64 -8.58 -27.31
C LEU A 11 -20.08 -8.64 -28.75
N GLN A 12 -20.46 -7.69 -29.60
CA GLN A 12 -19.95 -7.64 -30.98
C GLN A 12 -18.46 -7.34 -31.06
N ARG A 13 -17.91 -6.61 -30.07
CA ARG A 13 -16.49 -6.24 -30.01
C ARG A 13 -15.58 -7.36 -29.50
N LEU A 14 -16.15 -8.39 -28.88
CA LEU A 14 -15.38 -9.51 -28.35
C LEU A 14 -14.89 -10.43 -29.46
N ASN A 15 -13.63 -10.90 -29.30
CA ASN A 15 -13.12 -12.00 -30.14
C ASN A 15 -13.68 -13.35 -29.69
N GLU A 16 -13.36 -14.43 -30.44
CA GLU A 16 -13.90 -15.77 -30.18
C GLU A 16 -13.47 -16.33 -28.81
N TYR A 17 -12.22 -16.07 -28.36
CA TYR A 17 -11.74 -16.52 -27.08
C TYR A 17 -12.45 -15.79 -25.91
N GLN A 18 -12.66 -14.49 -26.05
CA GLN A 18 -13.40 -13.69 -25.09
C GLN A 18 -14.87 -14.11 -25.03
N LYS A 19 -15.51 -14.36 -26.16
CA LYS A 19 -16.88 -14.89 -26.24
C LYS A 19 -16.99 -16.26 -25.58
N ALA A 20 -16.04 -17.16 -25.84
CA ALA A 20 -16.01 -18.46 -25.17
C ALA A 20 -15.98 -18.34 -23.64
N ALA A 21 -15.20 -17.40 -23.09
CA ALA A 21 -15.14 -17.16 -21.66
C ALA A 21 -16.45 -16.54 -21.12
N VAL A 22 -17.04 -15.58 -21.84
CA VAL A 22 -18.30 -14.92 -21.41
C VAL A 22 -19.46 -15.92 -21.40
N PHE A 23 -19.55 -16.77 -22.40
CA PHE A 23 -20.68 -17.73 -22.56
C PHE A 23 -20.46 -19.07 -21.86
N ASP A 24 -19.31 -19.29 -21.23
CA ASP A 24 -19.09 -20.51 -20.44
C ASP A 24 -20.10 -20.62 -19.29
N GLU A 25 -20.79 -21.75 -19.21
CA GLU A 25 -21.82 -22.06 -18.21
C GLU A 25 -21.41 -23.21 -17.28
N SER A 26 -20.13 -23.59 -17.29
CA SER A 26 -19.62 -24.58 -16.35
C SER A 26 -19.76 -24.11 -14.89
N ASN A 27 -19.90 -25.07 -13.97
CA ASN A 27 -20.01 -24.78 -12.54
C ASN A 27 -18.76 -24.09 -11.98
N ALA A 28 -17.62 -24.26 -12.65
CA ALA A 28 -16.38 -23.54 -12.37
C ALA A 28 -15.58 -23.32 -13.64
N CYS A 29 -15.15 -22.08 -13.88
CA CYS A 29 -14.33 -21.70 -15.03
C CYS A 29 -13.13 -20.86 -14.56
N LEU A 30 -11.96 -21.20 -15.05
CA LEU A 30 -10.71 -20.44 -14.87
C LEU A 30 -10.25 -19.89 -16.21
N VAL A 31 -10.12 -18.59 -16.29
CA VAL A 31 -9.65 -17.91 -17.50
C VAL A 31 -8.20 -17.48 -17.32
N ASN A 32 -7.30 -18.20 -17.99
CA ASN A 32 -5.90 -17.81 -18.08
C ASN A 32 -5.76 -16.69 -19.12
N ALA A 33 -5.76 -15.47 -18.66
CA ALA A 33 -5.85 -14.27 -19.47
C ALA A 33 -4.50 -13.53 -19.50
N ASN A 34 -3.81 -13.64 -20.63
CA ASN A 34 -2.55 -12.92 -20.81
C ASN A 34 -2.69 -11.41 -20.63
N VAL A 35 -1.56 -10.76 -20.38
CA VAL A 35 -1.48 -9.30 -20.28
C VAL A 35 -2.12 -8.64 -21.51
N GLY A 36 -2.89 -7.56 -21.29
CA GLY A 36 -3.52 -6.79 -22.37
C GLY A 36 -4.57 -7.56 -23.20
N SER A 37 -5.08 -8.69 -22.72
CA SER A 37 -6.10 -9.51 -23.43
C SER A 37 -7.54 -9.07 -23.18
N GLY A 38 -7.78 -8.00 -22.43
CA GLY A 38 -9.11 -7.50 -22.11
C GLY A 38 -9.79 -8.23 -20.96
N LYS A 39 -9.04 -8.67 -19.93
CA LYS A 39 -9.57 -9.31 -18.71
C LYS A 39 -10.81 -8.61 -18.14
N THR A 40 -10.68 -7.32 -17.84
CA THR A 40 -11.77 -6.52 -17.27
C THR A 40 -12.99 -6.45 -18.20
N THR A 41 -12.77 -6.37 -19.50
CA THR A 41 -13.85 -6.38 -20.51
C THR A 41 -14.61 -7.71 -20.48
N VAL A 42 -13.90 -8.84 -20.44
CA VAL A 42 -14.52 -10.17 -20.33
C VAL A 42 -15.30 -10.30 -19.03
N LEU A 43 -14.74 -9.87 -17.92
CA LEU A 43 -15.39 -9.94 -16.61
C LEU A 43 -16.68 -9.11 -16.57
N ILE A 44 -16.65 -7.85 -17.00
CA ILE A 44 -17.83 -6.98 -17.05
C ILE A 44 -18.87 -7.55 -18.00
N THR A 45 -18.48 -8.00 -19.18
CA THR A 45 -19.43 -8.61 -20.14
C THR A 45 -20.01 -9.91 -19.60
N LYS A 46 -19.24 -10.69 -18.80
CA LYS A 46 -19.76 -11.87 -18.09
C LYS A 46 -20.84 -11.48 -17.08
N VAL A 47 -20.61 -10.47 -16.27
CA VAL A 47 -21.60 -9.93 -15.30
C VAL A 47 -22.89 -9.51 -16.04
N MET A 48 -22.75 -8.76 -17.13
CA MET A 48 -23.90 -8.34 -17.95
C MET A 48 -24.62 -9.54 -18.61
N TYR A 49 -23.88 -10.51 -19.12
CA TYR A 49 -24.47 -11.74 -19.68
C TYR A 49 -25.32 -12.47 -18.63
N LEU A 50 -24.79 -12.61 -17.42
CA LEU A 50 -25.53 -13.25 -16.31
C LEU A 50 -26.80 -12.46 -15.95
N HIS A 51 -26.71 -11.13 -15.94
CA HIS A 51 -27.84 -10.28 -15.62
C HIS A 51 -28.91 -10.29 -16.72
N TYR A 52 -28.54 -9.96 -17.96
CA TYR A 52 -29.52 -9.76 -19.05
C TYR A 52 -30.01 -11.04 -19.70
N GLU A 53 -29.17 -12.07 -19.89
CA GLU A 53 -29.53 -13.29 -20.56
C GLU A 53 -29.92 -14.40 -19.58
N LYS A 54 -29.27 -14.48 -18.44
CA LYS A 54 -29.56 -15.49 -17.40
C LYS A 54 -30.53 -14.99 -16.33
N GLN A 55 -30.86 -13.70 -16.36
CA GLN A 55 -31.78 -13.04 -15.41
C GLN A 55 -31.36 -13.19 -13.94
N ILE A 56 -30.05 -13.20 -13.68
CA ILE A 56 -29.50 -13.27 -12.34
C ILE A 56 -29.38 -11.85 -11.81
N PRO A 57 -30.01 -11.51 -10.66
CA PRO A 57 -29.87 -10.20 -10.03
C PRO A 57 -28.42 -9.91 -9.63
N TYR A 58 -28.01 -8.65 -9.68
CA TYR A 58 -26.65 -8.23 -9.25
C TYR A 58 -26.38 -8.62 -7.80
N GLU A 59 -27.39 -8.56 -6.94
CA GLU A 59 -27.33 -8.91 -5.52
C GLU A 59 -26.96 -10.38 -5.27
N GLN A 60 -27.16 -11.26 -6.26
CA GLN A 60 -26.76 -12.66 -6.21
C GLN A 60 -25.36 -12.92 -6.79
N MET A 61 -24.64 -11.87 -7.18
CA MET A 61 -23.28 -11.95 -7.70
C MET A 61 -22.30 -11.37 -6.68
N VAL A 62 -21.22 -12.10 -6.41
CA VAL A 62 -20.09 -11.61 -5.63
C VAL A 62 -18.90 -11.45 -6.58
N VAL A 63 -18.49 -10.22 -6.84
CA VAL A 63 -17.41 -9.87 -7.76
C VAL A 63 -16.24 -9.31 -6.95
N LEU A 64 -15.20 -10.12 -6.83
CA LEU A 64 -14.04 -9.87 -5.98
C LEU A 64 -12.84 -9.42 -6.81
N THR A 65 -12.18 -8.37 -6.35
CA THR A 65 -10.94 -7.87 -6.95
C THR A 65 -9.85 -7.71 -5.91
N PHE A 66 -8.61 -7.58 -6.37
CA PHE A 66 -7.47 -7.38 -5.48
C PHE A 66 -7.26 -5.92 -5.05
N THR A 67 -7.67 -4.96 -5.88
CA THR A 67 -7.47 -3.53 -5.63
C THR A 67 -8.78 -2.75 -5.73
N ASN A 68 -8.89 -1.67 -4.95
CA ASN A 68 -10.04 -0.77 -5.00
C ASN A 68 -10.20 -0.13 -6.37
N LYS A 69 -9.08 0.28 -6.98
CA LYS A 69 -9.11 0.84 -8.33
C LYS A 69 -9.78 -0.09 -9.33
N ALA A 70 -9.51 -1.41 -9.24
CA ALA A 70 -10.17 -2.38 -10.11
C ALA A 70 -11.67 -2.55 -9.76
N ALA A 71 -12.02 -2.50 -8.45
CA ALA A 71 -13.41 -2.54 -8.01
C ALA A 71 -14.20 -1.32 -8.51
N ASP A 72 -13.61 -0.13 -8.36
CA ASP A 72 -14.22 1.13 -8.80
C ASP A 72 -14.36 1.15 -10.33
N GLU A 73 -13.33 0.73 -11.07
CA GLU A 73 -13.39 0.62 -12.54
C GLU A 73 -14.52 -0.32 -13.00
N ILE A 74 -14.74 -1.44 -12.32
CA ILE A 74 -15.84 -2.36 -12.65
C ILE A 74 -17.18 -1.67 -12.42
N LYS A 75 -17.37 -1.01 -11.27
CA LYS A 75 -18.60 -0.28 -10.94
C LYS A 75 -18.86 0.87 -11.90
N GLU A 76 -17.86 1.71 -12.15
CA GLU A 76 -17.97 2.83 -13.09
C GLU A 76 -18.37 2.38 -14.49
N ARG A 77 -17.77 1.30 -14.98
CA ARG A 77 -18.14 0.75 -16.29
C ARG A 77 -19.55 0.15 -16.33
N LEU A 78 -20.01 -0.46 -15.21
CA LEU A 78 -21.39 -0.92 -15.08
C LEU A 78 -22.36 0.27 -15.05
N TYR A 79 -22.08 1.32 -14.27
CA TYR A 79 -22.92 2.53 -14.24
C TYR A 79 -22.93 3.28 -15.57
N ALA A 80 -21.80 3.28 -16.31
CA ALA A 80 -21.77 3.86 -17.66
C ALA A 80 -22.66 3.10 -18.68
N LEU A 81 -22.87 1.81 -18.45
CA LEU A 81 -23.70 0.96 -19.30
C LEU A 81 -25.17 0.94 -18.83
N GLU A 82 -25.39 1.04 -17.54
CA GLU A 82 -26.70 1.02 -16.87
C GLU A 82 -26.73 2.00 -15.69
N PRO A 83 -26.99 3.30 -15.89
CA PRO A 83 -26.97 4.33 -14.86
C PRO A 83 -28.04 4.17 -13.76
N GLU A 84 -29.05 3.30 -13.94
CA GLU A 84 -30.13 3.08 -13.00
C GLU A 84 -29.80 2.05 -11.89
N ILE A 85 -28.61 1.42 -11.94
CA ILE A 85 -28.19 0.45 -10.93
C ILE A 85 -28.08 1.17 -9.57
N ALA A 86 -28.80 0.69 -8.56
CA ALA A 86 -28.62 1.19 -7.20
C ALA A 86 -27.34 0.62 -6.58
N GLU A 87 -26.63 1.44 -5.78
CA GLU A 87 -25.37 1.02 -5.14
C GLU A 87 -25.55 -0.21 -4.23
N GLU A 88 -26.71 -0.32 -3.59
CA GLU A 88 -27.05 -1.46 -2.73
C GLU A 88 -27.11 -2.79 -3.50
N GLN A 89 -27.43 -2.74 -4.79
CA GLN A 89 -27.46 -3.94 -5.62
C GLN A 89 -26.06 -4.48 -5.89
N LEU A 90 -25.05 -3.62 -5.85
CA LEU A 90 -23.64 -3.98 -6.04
C LEU A 90 -22.90 -4.25 -4.72
N TRP A 91 -23.60 -4.64 -3.64
CA TRP A 91 -22.99 -4.89 -2.33
C TRP A 91 -21.84 -5.92 -2.38
N GLY A 92 -21.94 -6.90 -3.27
CA GLY A 92 -20.97 -7.96 -3.47
C GLY A 92 -19.80 -7.58 -4.40
N PHE A 93 -19.76 -6.34 -4.93
CA PHE A 93 -18.75 -5.88 -5.88
C PHE A 93 -17.69 -5.05 -5.17
N GLY A 94 -16.51 -5.61 -5.00
CA GLY A 94 -15.46 -4.92 -4.26
C GLY A 94 -14.20 -5.73 -4.06
N THR A 95 -13.33 -5.23 -3.17
CA THR A 95 -12.22 -6.05 -2.69
C THR A 95 -12.71 -7.10 -1.68
N PHE A 96 -11.94 -8.16 -1.48
CA PHE A 96 -12.25 -9.19 -0.49
C PHE A 96 -12.63 -8.59 0.87
N HIS A 97 -11.84 -7.63 1.35
CA HIS A 97 -12.08 -7.00 2.66
C HIS A 97 -13.31 -6.10 2.67
N SER A 98 -13.57 -5.35 1.59
CA SER A 98 -14.75 -4.47 1.52
C SER A 98 -16.05 -5.25 1.49
N VAL A 99 -16.07 -6.35 0.74
CA VAL A 99 -17.24 -7.25 0.71
C VAL A 99 -17.47 -7.90 2.06
N CYS A 100 -16.42 -8.41 2.72
CA CYS A 100 -16.52 -8.94 4.08
C CYS A 100 -17.03 -7.89 5.08
N LEU A 101 -16.53 -6.66 5.01
CA LEU A 101 -16.99 -5.57 5.86
C LEU A 101 -18.49 -5.31 5.66
N THR A 102 -18.95 -5.26 4.40
CA THR A 102 -20.36 -5.08 4.07
C THR A 102 -21.21 -6.24 4.60
N MET A 103 -20.77 -7.49 4.42
CA MET A 103 -21.48 -8.67 4.94
C MET A 103 -21.59 -8.64 6.47
N LEU A 104 -20.49 -8.35 7.19
CA LEU A 104 -20.47 -8.29 8.65
C LEU A 104 -21.35 -7.17 9.19
N LYS A 105 -21.35 -6.00 8.56
CA LYS A 105 -22.13 -4.85 9.01
C LYS A 105 -23.61 -4.95 8.67
N LYS A 106 -23.98 -5.51 7.51
CA LYS A 106 -25.35 -5.46 7.01
C LYS A 106 -26.09 -6.79 7.08
N MET A 107 -25.43 -7.93 6.97
CA MET A 107 -26.05 -9.22 6.70
C MET A 107 -25.83 -10.26 7.81
N LEU A 108 -24.59 -10.40 8.29
CA LEU A 108 -24.22 -11.47 9.21
C LEU A 108 -24.40 -11.06 10.68
N PRO A 109 -24.79 -11.97 11.58
CA PRO A 109 -24.99 -11.68 13.01
C PRO A 109 -23.65 -11.57 13.74
N VAL A 110 -22.93 -10.46 13.54
CA VAL A 110 -21.59 -10.22 14.10
C VAL A 110 -21.61 -10.19 15.64
N GLU A 111 -22.78 -9.94 16.23
CA GLU A 111 -23.03 -9.95 17.66
C GLU A 111 -22.75 -11.31 18.29
N ASN A 112 -22.91 -12.40 17.55
CA ASN A 112 -22.58 -13.76 17.99
C ASN A 112 -21.06 -13.95 18.23
N LEU A 113 -20.23 -13.06 17.71
CA LEU A 113 -18.78 -13.05 17.93
C LEU A 113 -18.36 -12.05 19.01
N GLY A 114 -19.31 -11.30 19.59
CA GLY A 114 -19.09 -10.29 20.62
C GLY A 114 -18.70 -8.91 20.10
N TYR A 115 -19.02 -8.61 18.84
CA TYR A 115 -18.88 -7.28 18.24
C TYR A 115 -20.25 -6.63 18.02
N THR A 116 -20.27 -5.33 17.76
CA THR A 116 -21.47 -4.63 17.30
C THR A 116 -21.41 -4.38 15.79
N LYS A 117 -22.52 -3.94 15.18
CA LYS A 117 -22.52 -3.51 13.77
C LYS A 117 -21.65 -2.25 13.53
N GLU A 118 -21.36 -1.49 14.58
CA GLU A 118 -20.57 -0.26 14.55
C GLU A 118 -19.06 -0.52 14.71
N PHE A 119 -18.61 -1.77 14.74
CA PHE A 119 -17.19 -2.08 14.92
C PHE A 119 -16.29 -1.31 13.95
N MET A 120 -15.09 -0.98 14.41
CA MET A 120 -14.08 -0.27 13.64
C MET A 120 -13.04 -1.24 13.08
N VAL A 121 -12.59 -0.95 11.87
CA VAL A 121 -11.46 -1.67 11.27
C VAL A 121 -10.15 -1.04 11.75
N MET A 122 -9.22 -1.88 12.20
CA MET A 122 -7.89 -1.44 12.63
C MET A 122 -6.81 -1.92 11.66
N ASP A 123 -5.82 -1.09 11.45
CA ASP A 123 -4.66 -1.42 10.65
C ASP A 123 -3.57 -2.16 11.45
N PRO A 124 -2.53 -2.73 10.77
CA PRO A 124 -1.51 -3.52 11.45
C PRO A 124 -0.64 -2.75 12.46
N ASP A 125 -0.47 -1.45 12.28
CA ASP A 125 0.34 -0.64 13.21
C ASP A 125 -0.46 -0.35 14.48
N GLU A 126 -1.76 -0.11 14.33
CA GLU A 126 -2.67 0.06 15.45
C GLU A 126 -2.81 -1.24 16.27
N GLU A 127 -2.82 -2.40 15.62
CA GLU A 127 -2.76 -3.70 16.31
C GLU A 127 -1.47 -3.87 17.10
N LEU A 128 -0.35 -3.42 16.53
CA LEU A 128 0.96 -3.48 17.20
C LEU A 128 0.99 -2.57 18.44
N GLU A 129 0.48 -1.34 18.33
CA GLU A 129 0.34 -0.42 19.46
C GLU A 129 -0.51 -1.01 20.59
N MET A 130 -1.66 -1.62 20.23
CA MET A 130 -2.52 -2.31 21.20
C MET A 130 -1.79 -3.48 21.86
N ALA A 131 -1.03 -4.28 21.08
CA ALA A 131 -0.24 -5.37 21.61
C ALA A 131 0.83 -4.90 22.59
N GLU A 132 1.51 -3.79 22.31
CA GLU A 132 2.47 -3.19 23.23
C GLU A 132 1.83 -2.72 24.53
N GLN A 133 0.63 -2.13 24.47
CA GLN A 133 -0.12 -1.75 25.67
C GLN A 133 -0.53 -2.97 26.49
N VAL A 134 -1.01 -4.05 25.87
CA VAL A 134 -1.33 -5.32 26.54
C VAL A 134 -0.09 -5.90 27.23
N ILE A 135 1.08 -5.87 26.56
CA ILE A 135 2.35 -6.32 27.14
C ILE A 135 2.69 -5.53 28.41
N LEU A 136 2.52 -4.21 28.39
CA LEU A 136 2.81 -3.34 29.52
C LEU A 136 1.79 -3.55 30.65
N THR A 137 0.52 -3.61 30.35
CA THR A 137 -0.58 -3.74 31.34
C THR A 137 -0.47 -5.07 32.08
N TYR A 138 -0.24 -6.16 31.36
CA TYR A 138 -0.18 -7.52 31.93
C TYR A 138 1.25 -7.99 32.26
N GLN A 139 2.25 -7.10 32.09
CA GLN A 139 3.67 -7.37 32.37
C GLN A 139 4.21 -8.63 31.69
N LEU A 140 3.79 -8.87 30.42
CA LEU A 140 4.13 -10.06 29.67
C LEU A 140 5.62 -10.08 29.28
N LYS A 141 6.22 -11.27 29.35
CA LYS A 141 7.61 -11.49 28.95
C LYS A 141 7.68 -11.97 27.51
N ILE A 142 7.91 -11.06 26.58
CA ILE A 142 8.02 -11.34 25.15
C ILE A 142 9.49 -11.23 24.71
N LYS A 143 10.02 -12.29 24.08
CA LYS A 143 11.33 -12.29 23.45
C LYS A 143 11.27 -11.63 22.07
N TYR A 144 12.34 -10.92 21.67
CA TYR A 144 12.44 -10.26 20.37
C TYR A 144 11.30 -9.26 20.08
N LYS A 145 11.04 -8.34 21.01
CA LYS A 145 10.02 -7.29 20.88
C LYS A 145 10.19 -6.45 19.60
N ASN A 146 11.41 -6.23 19.13
CA ASN A 146 11.71 -5.56 17.86
C ASN A 146 11.19 -6.31 16.61
N ARG A 147 10.68 -7.53 16.77
CA ARG A 147 10.05 -8.33 15.72
C ARG A 147 8.61 -8.73 16.09
N LEU A 148 7.95 -7.94 16.95
CA LEU A 148 6.64 -8.28 17.51
C LEU A 148 5.62 -8.57 16.41
N LYS A 149 5.54 -7.74 15.36
CA LYS A 149 4.67 -7.96 14.20
C LYS A 149 4.83 -9.37 13.62
N LYS A 150 6.06 -9.76 13.29
CA LYS A 150 6.36 -11.11 12.76
C LYS A 150 6.05 -12.23 13.75
N ARG A 151 6.13 -11.93 15.06
CA ARG A 151 5.81 -12.88 16.13
C ARG A 151 4.31 -13.12 16.28
N LEU A 152 3.50 -12.09 16.08
CA LEU A 152 2.02 -12.18 16.09
C LEU A 152 1.51 -12.99 14.89
N GLU A 153 2.13 -12.87 13.73
CA GLU A 153 1.77 -13.59 12.50
C GLU A 153 2.09 -15.11 12.56
N GLN A 154 3.01 -15.54 13.42
CA GLN A 154 3.43 -16.95 13.51
C GLN A 154 2.30 -17.83 14.09
N LYS A 155 1.94 -18.93 13.41
CA LYS A 155 0.91 -19.90 13.89
C LYS A 155 1.29 -20.54 15.23
N SER A 156 2.59 -20.75 15.51
CA SER A 156 3.07 -21.27 16.80
C SER A 156 4.40 -20.65 17.20
N SER A 157 4.60 -20.43 18.50
CA SER A 157 5.87 -19.91 19.02
C SER A 157 6.93 -21.01 19.13
N LYS A 158 8.14 -20.71 18.60
CA LYS A 158 9.34 -21.54 18.82
C LYS A 158 10.03 -21.23 20.16
N TYR A 159 9.55 -20.24 20.91
CA TYR A 159 10.17 -19.74 22.13
C TYR A 159 9.26 -19.95 23.32
N GLN A 160 9.85 -20.27 24.47
CA GLN A 160 9.14 -20.26 25.75
C GLN A 160 9.00 -18.80 26.22
N ASP A 161 7.85 -18.18 25.91
CA ASP A 161 7.48 -16.83 26.33
C ASP A 161 5.96 -16.66 26.30
N ASP A 162 5.46 -15.46 26.67
CA ASP A 162 4.04 -15.20 26.83
C ASP A 162 3.32 -14.83 25.52
N ILE A 163 3.86 -15.17 24.33
CA ILE A 163 3.28 -14.73 23.05
C ILE A 163 1.85 -15.28 22.83
N GLU A 164 1.58 -16.51 23.18
CA GLU A 164 0.25 -17.10 23.01
C GLU A 164 -0.76 -16.47 24.00
N LYS A 165 -0.30 -16.11 25.22
CA LYS A 165 -1.08 -15.36 26.18
C LYS A 165 -1.36 -13.93 25.66
N LEU A 166 -0.37 -13.30 25.05
CA LEU A 166 -0.55 -12.01 24.38
C LEU A 166 -1.61 -12.08 23.30
N LYS A 167 -1.56 -13.07 22.40
CA LYS A 167 -2.56 -13.24 21.33
C LYS A 167 -3.99 -13.39 21.88
N ALA A 168 -4.13 -14.17 22.94
CA ALA A 168 -5.43 -14.37 23.59
C ALA A 168 -5.99 -13.07 24.20
N LEU A 169 -5.15 -12.35 24.96
CA LEU A 169 -5.50 -11.06 25.56
C LEU A 169 -5.78 -9.98 24.51
N LEU A 170 -4.98 -9.95 23.45
CA LEU A 170 -5.16 -9.02 22.34
C LEU A 170 -6.51 -9.23 21.64
N LYS A 171 -6.91 -10.48 21.44
CA LYS A 171 -8.20 -10.82 20.87
C LYS A 171 -9.37 -10.36 21.76
N GLU A 172 -9.23 -10.52 23.08
CA GLU A 172 -10.22 -10.04 24.04
C GLU A 172 -10.29 -8.51 24.05
N GLU A 173 -9.13 -7.84 24.02
CA GLU A 173 -9.04 -6.39 23.99
C GLU A 173 -9.64 -5.80 22.70
N LYS A 174 -9.41 -6.42 21.54
CA LYS A 174 -10.04 -6.02 20.28
C LYS A 174 -11.56 -6.09 20.36
N ARG A 175 -12.12 -7.15 20.95
CA ARG A 175 -13.57 -7.27 21.18
C ARG A 175 -14.09 -6.21 22.14
N ARG A 176 -13.37 -5.94 23.22
CA ARG A 176 -13.75 -4.91 24.20
C ARG A 176 -13.80 -3.51 23.58
N GLN A 177 -12.89 -3.22 22.66
CA GLN A 177 -12.81 -1.95 21.93
C GLN A 177 -13.66 -1.92 20.66
N ASP A 178 -14.35 -3.02 20.35
CA ASP A 178 -15.18 -3.19 19.17
C ASP A 178 -14.40 -2.96 17.86
N LYS A 179 -13.26 -3.67 17.71
CA LYS A 179 -12.32 -3.53 16.60
C LYS A 179 -11.97 -4.86 15.96
N MET A 180 -11.79 -4.88 14.63
CA MET A 180 -11.32 -6.04 13.87
C MET A 180 -10.13 -5.65 12.99
N THR A 181 -9.16 -6.54 12.86
CA THR A 181 -8.10 -6.43 11.85
C THR A 181 -8.61 -6.85 10.47
N PHE A 182 -7.84 -6.55 9.42
CA PHE A 182 -8.15 -7.01 8.05
C PHE A 182 -8.32 -8.53 7.98
N ASP A 183 -7.42 -9.26 8.61
CA ASP A 183 -7.47 -10.72 8.65
C ASP A 183 -8.71 -11.24 9.37
N GLU A 184 -9.11 -10.57 10.46
CA GLU A 184 -10.30 -10.94 11.21
C GLU A 184 -11.60 -10.65 10.46
N LEU A 185 -11.62 -9.70 9.52
CA LEU A 185 -12.78 -9.51 8.64
C LEU A 185 -13.04 -10.79 7.83
N LEU A 186 -12.01 -11.35 7.19
CA LEU A 186 -12.12 -12.58 6.41
C LEU A 186 -12.50 -13.79 7.30
N GLU A 187 -11.76 -13.98 8.39
CA GLU A 187 -11.94 -15.11 9.31
C GLU A 187 -13.34 -15.10 9.97
N ASN A 188 -13.81 -13.94 10.42
CA ASN A 188 -15.10 -13.81 11.10
C ASN A 188 -16.26 -13.94 10.11
N THR A 189 -16.11 -13.44 8.86
CA THR A 189 -17.07 -13.70 7.79
C THR A 189 -17.19 -15.20 7.55
N CYS A 190 -16.08 -15.91 7.36
CA CYS A 190 -16.10 -17.36 7.17
C CYS A 190 -16.76 -18.10 8.34
N LYS A 191 -16.47 -17.72 9.58
CA LYS A 191 -17.08 -18.33 10.78
C LYS A 191 -18.59 -18.17 10.79
N LEU A 192 -19.08 -16.95 10.56
CA LEU A 192 -20.52 -16.67 10.60
C LEU A 192 -21.26 -17.32 9.44
N VAL A 193 -20.69 -17.35 8.23
CA VAL A 193 -21.25 -18.05 7.08
C VAL A 193 -21.38 -19.56 7.37
N LYS A 194 -20.34 -20.19 7.95
CA LYS A 194 -20.37 -21.61 8.35
C LYS A 194 -21.44 -21.86 9.42
N MET A 195 -21.51 -21.01 10.46
CA MET A 195 -22.52 -21.12 11.51
C MET A 195 -23.95 -20.99 10.95
N SER A 196 -24.18 -20.05 10.02
CA SER A 196 -25.50 -19.89 9.39
C SER A 196 -25.88 -21.13 8.57
N ALA A 197 -24.94 -21.72 7.82
CA ALA A 197 -25.18 -22.94 7.07
C ALA A 197 -25.51 -24.15 7.96
N GLU A 198 -24.84 -24.30 9.11
CA GLU A 198 -25.12 -25.34 10.09
C GLU A 198 -26.54 -25.20 10.68
N ILE A 199 -26.96 -23.97 10.99
CA ILE A 199 -28.31 -23.66 11.48
C ILE A 199 -29.38 -24.04 10.43
N GLU A 200 -29.14 -23.65 9.15
CA GLU A 200 -30.05 -24.01 8.05
C GLU A 200 -30.18 -25.51 7.86
N GLU A 201 -29.08 -26.27 7.96
CA GLU A 201 -29.13 -27.74 7.87
C GLU A 201 -29.93 -28.37 9.02
N VAL A 202 -29.76 -27.88 10.24
CA VAL A 202 -30.50 -28.35 11.42
C VAL A 202 -31.97 -28.01 11.29
N SER A 203 -32.33 -26.81 10.82
CA SER A 203 -33.72 -26.37 10.61
C SER A 203 -34.41 -27.19 9.51
N LYS A 204 -33.71 -27.50 8.41
CA LYS A 204 -34.25 -28.39 7.36
C LYS A 204 -34.48 -29.81 7.79
N LYS A 205 -33.68 -30.32 8.76
CA LYS A 205 -33.88 -31.67 9.34
C LYS A 205 -35.03 -31.73 10.34
N ASN A 206 -35.37 -30.57 10.95
CA ASN A 206 -36.45 -30.47 11.94
C ASN A 206 -37.70 -29.83 11.33
N ALA A 207 -38.34 -30.48 10.35
CA ALA A 207 -39.43 -30.01 9.53
C ALA A 207 -40.74 -29.53 10.29
N ASN A 208 -40.71 -29.35 11.61
CA ASN A 208 -41.82 -28.91 12.43
C ASN A 208 -41.69 -27.48 13.01
N LEU A 209 -40.62 -26.75 12.69
CA LEU A 209 -40.45 -25.35 13.09
C LEU A 209 -40.60 -24.43 11.86
N GLN A 210 -41.84 -23.98 11.65
CA GLN A 210 -42.15 -22.84 10.77
C GLN A 210 -41.74 -21.55 11.50
N ASP A 211 -40.47 -21.27 11.61
CA ASP A 211 -39.98 -19.93 11.86
C ASP A 211 -39.04 -19.57 10.70
N ASN A 212 -39.64 -18.91 9.70
CA ASN A 212 -38.95 -18.19 8.64
C ASN A 212 -38.27 -16.94 9.26
N GLU A 213 -37.32 -17.11 10.13
CA GLU A 213 -36.27 -16.09 10.27
C GLU A 213 -35.35 -16.23 9.08
N ASN A 214 -35.67 -15.42 8.08
CA ASN A 214 -34.84 -15.15 6.91
C ASN A 214 -33.43 -14.81 7.43
N THR A 215 -32.50 -15.79 7.42
CA THR A 215 -31.11 -15.50 7.63
C THR A 215 -30.77 -14.55 6.49
N GLY A 216 -30.54 -13.25 6.80
CA GLY A 216 -30.51 -12.14 5.85
C GLY A 216 -29.44 -12.20 4.75
N MET A 217 -28.87 -13.38 4.49
CA MET A 217 -27.92 -13.63 3.42
C MET A 217 -28.66 -14.16 2.20
N GLN A 218 -28.75 -13.33 1.17
CA GLN A 218 -29.27 -13.75 -0.14
C GLN A 218 -28.42 -14.91 -0.71
N ASP A 219 -29.04 -15.85 -1.43
CA ASP A 219 -28.32 -16.94 -2.06
C ASP A 219 -27.37 -16.39 -3.13
N ILE A 220 -26.08 -16.63 -2.99
CA ILE A 220 -25.08 -16.27 -3.97
C ILE A 220 -25.11 -17.27 -5.10
N SER A 221 -25.47 -16.82 -6.30
CA SER A 221 -25.51 -17.63 -7.52
C SER A 221 -24.15 -17.70 -8.21
N TRP A 222 -23.39 -16.60 -8.20
CA TRP A 222 -22.07 -16.51 -8.85
C TRP A 222 -21.03 -15.85 -7.97
N ILE A 223 -19.83 -16.42 -7.96
CA ILE A 223 -18.60 -15.82 -7.43
C ILE A 223 -17.68 -15.58 -8.63
N ILE A 224 -17.33 -14.32 -8.85
CA ILE A 224 -16.48 -13.86 -9.94
C ILE A 224 -15.24 -13.23 -9.32
N VAL A 225 -14.04 -13.65 -9.72
CA VAL A 225 -12.77 -13.17 -9.13
C VAL A 225 -11.87 -12.62 -10.22
N ASP A 226 -11.47 -11.36 -10.09
CA ASP A 226 -10.45 -10.74 -10.95
C ASP A 226 -9.06 -10.86 -10.29
N GLU A 227 -8.02 -10.95 -11.14
CA GLU A 227 -6.63 -11.09 -10.72
C GLU A 227 -6.43 -12.21 -9.67
N VAL A 228 -7.09 -13.35 -9.89
CA VAL A 228 -7.12 -14.46 -8.92
C VAL A 228 -5.74 -14.98 -8.52
N GLN A 229 -4.70 -14.79 -9.35
CA GLN A 229 -3.32 -15.18 -9.04
C GLN A 229 -2.69 -14.41 -7.88
N ASP A 230 -3.26 -13.27 -7.50
CA ASP A 230 -2.76 -12.47 -6.36
C ASP A 230 -3.42 -12.83 -5.02
N SER A 231 -4.41 -13.75 -5.02
CA SER A 231 -5.13 -14.15 -3.80
C SER A 231 -4.24 -14.92 -2.83
N ASP A 232 -4.44 -14.68 -1.54
CA ASP A 232 -3.79 -15.40 -0.45
C ASP A 232 -4.65 -16.56 0.10
N GLU A 233 -4.10 -17.34 1.03
CA GLU A 233 -4.76 -18.51 1.62
C GLU A 233 -6.10 -18.16 2.29
N LYS A 234 -6.21 -17.01 2.98
CA LYS A 234 -7.44 -16.58 3.66
C LYS A 234 -8.53 -16.14 2.68
N GLN A 235 -8.13 -15.48 1.60
CA GLN A 235 -9.04 -15.09 0.52
C GLN A 235 -9.58 -16.32 -0.20
N LEU A 236 -8.75 -17.35 -0.41
CA LEU A 236 -9.21 -18.63 -0.94
C LEU A 236 -10.17 -19.35 0.03
N GLU A 237 -9.90 -19.30 1.33
CA GLU A 237 -10.82 -19.84 2.34
C GLU A 237 -12.18 -19.12 2.30
N LEU A 238 -12.19 -17.80 2.09
CA LEU A 238 -13.45 -17.07 1.93
C LEU A 238 -14.23 -17.52 0.70
N ILE A 239 -13.57 -17.69 -0.46
CA ILE A 239 -14.23 -18.23 -1.65
C ILE A 239 -14.86 -19.60 -1.35
N ASP A 240 -14.10 -20.49 -0.66
CA ASP A 240 -14.61 -21.79 -0.26
C ASP A 240 -15.84 -21.71 0.65
N CYS A 241 -15.84 -20.77 1.60
CA CYS A 241 -16.96 -20.57 2.51
C CYS A 241 -18.21 -20.06 1.81
N LEU A 242 -18.05 -19.21 0.80
CA LEU A 242 -19.16 -18.63 0.05
C LEU A 242 -19.69 -19.57 -1.03
N LYS A 243 -18.81 -20.45 -1.58
CA LYS A 243 -19.18 -21.37 -2.67
C LYS A 243 -19.98 -22.55 -2.17
N LYS A 244 -21.30 -22.49 -2.32
CA LYS A 244 -22.21 -23.64 -2.16
C LYS A 244 -22.20 -24.54 -3.41
N PRO A 245 -22.74 -25.78 -3.36
CA PRO A 245 -22.79 -26.68 -4.54
C PRO A 245 -23.48 -26.07 -5.77
N GLN A 246 -24.50 -25.24 -5.57
CA GLN A 246 -25.24 -24.55 -6.63
C GLN A 246 -24.58 -23.23 -7.07
N THR A 247 -23.60 -22.71 -6.32
CA THR A 247 -22.90 -21.48 -6.67
C THR A 247 -21.89 -21.73 -7.77
N CYS A 248 -22.00 -21.01 -8.88
CA CYS A 248 -21.01 -21.06 -9.95
C CYS A 248 -19.80 -20.18 -9.63
N PHE A 249 -18.64 -20.57 -10.14
CA PHE A 249 -17.36 -19.89 -9.93
C PHE A 249 -16.72 -19.50 -11.26
N PHE A 250 -16.34 -18.24 -11.40
CA PHE A 250 -15.63 -17.74 -12.57
C PHE A 250 -14.44 -16.91 -12.12
N ALA A 251 -13.24 -17.25 -12.53
CA ALA A 251 -12.06 -16.48 -12.13
C ALA A 251 -11.16 -16.17 -13.34
N VAL A 252 -10.67 -14.94 -13.37
CA VAL A 252 -9.76 -14.45 -14.40
C VAL A 252 -8.42 -14.08 -13.76
N GLY A 253 -7.32 -14.40 -14.43
CA GLY A 253 -6.00 -14.04 -13.95
C GLY A 253 -4.90 -14.36 -14.93
N ASP A 254 -3.68 -13.91 -14.61
CA ASP A 254 -2.47 -14.15 -15.41
C ASP A 254 -1.37 -14.74 -14.54
N PRO A 255 -1.02 -16.03 -14.68
CA PRO A 255 0.06 -16.66 -13.92
C PRO A 255 1.43 -15.97 -14.09
N ASN A 256 1.65 -15.28 -15.23
CA ASN A 256 2.90 -14.53 -15.47
C ASN A 256 2.95 -13.18 -14.74
N GLN A 257 1.88 -12.77 -14.06
CA GLN A 257 1.81 -11.53 -13.29
C GLN A 257 1.74 -11.74 -11.77
N VAL A 258 2.15 -12.90 -11.27
CA VAL A 258 2.30 -13.17 -9.82
C VAL A 258 3.53 -12.43 -9.29
N ILE A 259 3.33 -11.27 -8.66
CA ILE A 259 4.41 -10.38 -8.15
C ILE A 259 4.21 -9.98 -6.68
N TYR A 260 3.33 -10.69 -5.95
CA TYR A 260 3.00 -10.42 -4.55
C TYR A 260 3.16 -11.67 -3.65
N SER A 261 4.07 -12.60 -4.01
CA SER A 261 4.32 -13.82 -3.21
C SER A 261 4.76 -13.51 -1.77
N TRP A 262 5.44 -12.37 -1.56
CA TRP A 262 5.78 -11.86 -0.22
C TRP A 262 4.55 -11.50 0.65
N ARG A 263 3.35 -11.36 0.04
CA ARG A 263 2.06 -11.19 0.74
C ARG A 263 1.34 -12.51 0.97
N GLY A 264 1.91 -13.64 0.53
CA GLY A 264 1.31 -14.97 0.70
C GLY A 264 0.53 -15.47 -0.51
N SER A 265 0.56 -14.80 -1.67
CA SER A 265 -0.05 -15.34 -2.88
C SER A 265 0.63 -16.65 -3.29
N ALA A 266 -0.18 -17.67 -3.58
CA ALA A 266 0.31 -19.00 -3.90
C ALA A 266 0.63 -19.12 -5.38
N PHE A 267 1.89 -19.45 -5.71
CA PHE A 267 2.36 -19.65 -7.08
C PHE A 267 1.51 -20.65 -7.90
N HIS A 268 0.91 -21.63 -7.22
CA HIS A 268 0.11 -22.69 -7.85
C HIS A 268 -1.41 -22.49 -7.75
N ILE A 269 -1.86 -21.27 -7.53
CA ILE A 269 -3.27 -20.99 -7.26
C ILE A 269 -4.21 -21.49 -8.38
N PHE A 270 -3.82 -21.29 -9.65
CA PHE A 270 -4.58 -21.79 -10.80
C PHE A 270 -4.73 -23.31 -10.74
N TYR A 271 -3.63 -24.03 -10.48
CA TYR A 271 -3.66 -25.49 -10.38
C TYR A 271 -4.50 -25.96 -9.18
N GLN A 272 -4.39 -25.28 -8.04
CA GLN A 272 -5.18 -25.58 -6.85
C GLN A 272 -6.67 -25.42 -7.12
N LEU A 273 -7.10 -24.28 -7.68
CA LEU A 273 -8.50 -24.00 -7.99
C LEU A 273 -9.03 -24.93 -9.07
N LYS A 274 -8.24 -25.19 -10.12
CA LYS A 274 -8.61 -26.14 -11.16
C LYS A 274 -8.90 -27.54 -10.61
N THR A 275 -7.99 -28.05 -9.78
CA THR A 275 -8.14 -29.37 -9.17
C THR A 275 -9.29 -29.40 -8.17
N LYS A 276 -9.40 -28.39 -7.31
CA LYS A 276 -10.40 -28.31 -6.24
C LYS A 276 -11.84 -28.22 -6.78
N TYR A 277 -12.06 -27.35 -7.74
CA TYR A 277 -13.39 -27.10 -8.28
C TYR A 277 -13.68 -27.86 -9.59
N GLN A 278 -12.72 -28.67 -10.06
CA GLN A 278 -12.79 -29.34 -11.38
C GLN A 278 -13.10 -28.34 -12.49
N ALA A 279 -12.44 -27.16 -12.44
CA ALA A 279 -12.76 -26.03 -13.26
C ALA A 279 -12.36 -26.25 -14.74
N THR A 280 -13.21 -25.82 -15.64
CA THR A 280 -12.89 -25.65 -17.06
C THR A 280 -11.83 -24.56 -17.20
N GLU A 281 -10.78 -24.80 -17.97
CA GLU A 281 -9.73 -23.81 -18.20
C GLU A 281 -9.87 -23.26 -19.62
N LEU A 282 -9.99 -21.94 -19.71
CA LEU A 282 -10.02 -21.19 -20.96
C LEU A 282 -8.83 -20.24 -21.04
N THR A 283 -8.41 -19.85 -22.22
CA THR A 283 -7.26 -18.97 -22.42
C THR A 283 -7.63 -17.77 -23.26
N LEU A 284 -7.16 -16.57 -22.87
CA LEU A 284 -7.20 -15.35 -23.68
C LEU A 284 -5.78 -15.04 -24.17
N PRO A 285 -5.40 -15.53 -25.36
CA PRO A 285 -4.02 -15.48 -25.83
C PRO A 285 -3.63 -14.14 -26.45
N VAL A 286 -4.60 -13.32 -26.89
CA VAL A 286 -4.37 -12.15 -27.74
C VAL A 286 -4.16 -10.90 -26.89
N ASN A 287 -3.00 -10.24 -27.03
CA ASN A 287 -2.72 -8.94 -26.46
C ASN A 287 -3.09 -7.82 -27.43
N TYR A 288 -3.91 -6.88 -26.99
CA TYR A 288 -4.35 -5.70 -27.76
C TYR A 288 -3.66 -4.41 -27.33
N ARG A 289 -2.75 -4.47 -26.35
CA ARG A 289 -2.10 -3.31 -25.75
C ARG A 289 -0.81 -2.93 -26.44
N SER A 290 0.14 -3.84 -26.51
CA SER A 290 1.53 -3.57 -26.87
C SER A 290 1.83 -3.93 -28.32
N SER A 291 2.79 -3.23 -28.93
CA SER A 291 3.33 -3.54 -30.25
C SER A 291 3.95 -4.94 -30.30
N SER A 292 4.12 -5.49 -31.51
CA SER A 292 4.67 -6.84 -31.72
C SER A 292 6.11 -6.98 -31.21
N GLU A 293 6.92 -5.92 -31.28
CA GLU A 293 8.32 -5.88 -30.83
C GLU A 293 8.42 -5.92 -29.30
N ILE A 294 7.58 -5.14 -28.60
CA ILE A 294 7.48 -5.18 -27.13
C ILE A 294 7.04 -6.57 -26.67
N LEU A 295 6.06 -7.17 -27.35
CA LEU A 295 5.61 -8.52 -27.01
C LEU A 295 6.68 -9.59 -27.30
N ALA A 296 7.48 -9.42 -28.36
CA ALA A 296 8.58 -10.32 -28.65
C ALA A 296 9.64 -10.29 -27.53
N VAL A 297 9.95 -9.10 -26.99
CA VAL A 297 10.82 -8.96 -25.83
C VAL A 297 10.15 -9.55 -24.57
N ALA A 298 8.89 -9.25 -24.32
CA ALA A 298 8.17 -9.76 -23.17
C ALA A 298 8.16 -11.32 -23.13
N ARG A 299 8.04 -11.98 -24.27
CA ARG A 299 8.08 -13.47 -24.35
C ARG A 299 9.36 -14.07 -23.81
N CYS A 300 10.50 -13.33 -23.85
CA CYS A 300 11.76 -13.79 -23.26
C CYS A 300 11.69 -13.98 -21.74
N PHE A 301 10.70 -13.37 -21.09
CA PHE A 301 10.51 -13.35 -19.64
C PHE A 301 9.25 -14.12 -19.18
N MET A 302 8.52 -14.74 -20.11
CA MET A 302 7.38 -15.59 -19.76
C MET A 302 7.83 -16.95 -19.27
N GLN A 303 6.97 -17.62 -18.50
CA GLN A 303 7.17 -19.02 -18.18
C GLN A 303 7.06 -19.91 -19.42
N GLN A 304 7.76 -21.04 -19.43
CA GLN A 304 7.69 -21.99 -20.53
C GLN A 304 6.24 -22.48 -20.73
N GLY A 305 5.78 -22.46 -21.99
CA GLY A 305 4.43 -22.90 -22.37
C GLY A 305 3.37 -21.80 -22.46
N GLY A 306 3.68 -20.56 -22.13
CA GLY A 306 2.78 -19.41 -22.31
C GLY A 306 2.59 -19.07 -23.80
N THR A 307 1.33 -18.86 -24.24
CA THR A 307 0.99 -18.36 -25.58
C THR A 307 0.62 -16.89 -25.49
N LEU A 308 1.43 -16.00 -26.03
CA LEU A 308 1.14 -14.57 -26.11
C LEU A 308 1.12 -14.14 -27.57
N GLN A 309 -0.07 -13.84 -28.09
CA GLN A 309 -0.27 -13.42 -29.48
C GLN A 309 -0.43 -11.90 -29.53
N GLY A 310 0.19 -11.24 -30.52
CA GLY A 310 0.00 -9.81 -30.75
C GLY A 310 -1.25 -9.55 -31.57
N GLY A 311 -2.08 -8.63 -31.13
CA GLY A 311 -3.24 -8.12 -31.87
C GLY A 311 -2.98 -6.77 -32.56
N ARG A 312 -1.79 -6.16 -32.33
CA ARG A 312 -1.37 -4.89 -32.94
C ARG A 312 -0.28 -5.13 -34.00
N GLU A 313 -0.16 -4.16 -34.90
CA GLU A 313 0.87 -4.13 -35.93
C GLU A 313 2.27 -3.93 -35.36
N SER A 314 3.27 -4.01 -36.25
CA SER A 314 4.68 -3.74 -35.94
C SER A 314 4.86 -2.33 -35.39
N GLY A 315 5.70 -2.20 -34.36
CA GLY A 315 6.09 -0.94 -33.74
C GLY A 315 7.59 -0.71 -33.81
N ASP A 316 8.08 0.21 -32.98
CA ASP A 316 9.52 0.51 -32.89
C ASP A 316 10.28 -0.60 -32.18
N LYS A 317 11.54 -0.80 -32.57
CA LYS A 317 12.46 -1.67 -31.85
C LYS A 317 12.76 -1.08 -30.47
N ILE A 318 13.04 -1.99 -29.53
CA ILE A 318 13.39 -1.60 -28.16
C ILE A 318 14.72 -0.86 -28.14
N GLN A 319 14.79 0.24 -27.41
CA GLN A 319 16.02 0.98 -27.20
C GLN A 319 16.72 0.51 -25.92
N ILE A 320 18.02 0.27 -25.96
CA ILE A 320 18.83 -0.03 -24.78
C ILE A 320 19.94 1.00 -24.70
N ARG A 321 19.98 1.74 -23.59
CA ARG A 321 20.94 2.82 -23.36
C ARG A 321 21.94 2.46 -22.27
N ASN A 322 23.19 2.78 -22.54
CA ASN A 322 24.26 2.72 -21.57
C ASN A 322 24.48 4.10 -20.98
N MET A 323 24.20 4.26 -19.68
CA MET A 323 24.43 5.48 -18.94
C MET A 323 25.64 5.33 -18.02
N TYR A 324 26.39 6.40 -17.81
CA TYR A 324 27.49 6.35 -16.87
C TYR A 324 26.97 6.17 -15.45
N ASP A 325 26.06 7.05 -15.01
CA ASP A 325 25.46 7.02 -13.66
C ASP A 325 23.99 7.45 -13.70
N PRO A 326 23.28 7.36 -12.56
CA PRO A 326 21.87 7.76 -12.46
C PRO A 326 21.59 9.23 -12.77
N PHE A 327 22.57 10.14 -12.59
CA PHE A 327 22.39 11.55 -12.92
C PHE A 327 22.39 11.78 -14.42
N GLN A 328 23.30 11.12 -15.14
CA GLN A 328 23.33 11.17 -16.62
C GLN A 328 22.03 10.61 -17.20
N GLU A 329 21.50 9.53 -16.60
CA GLU A 329 20.21 8.96 -17.02
C GLU A 329 19.06 9.96 -16.84
N ALA A 330 18.98 10.61 -15.68
CA ALA A 330 17.91 11.57 -15.39
C ALA A 330 17.98 12.80 -16.33
N ASP A 331 19.17 13.32 -16.61
CA ASP A 331 19.39 14.42 -17.54
C ASP A 331 19.01 14.02 -18.98
N TYR A 332 19.44 12.85 -19.42
CA TYR A 332 19.06 12.29 -20.72
C TYR A 332 17.55 12.15 -20.85
N LEU A 333 16.87 11.55 -19.85
CA LEU A 333 15.43 11.35 -19.88
C LEU A 333 14.68 12.67 -19.84
N ALA A 334 15.16 13.68 -19.12
CA ALA A 334 14.57 15.02 -19.14
C ALA A 334 14.60 15.63 -20.57
N GLY A 335 15.72 15.51 -21.27
CA GLY A 335 15.84 15.91 -22.67
C GLY A 335 14.88 15.15 -23.58
N ARG A 336 14.87 13.81 -23.45
CA ARG A 336 14.05 12.92 -24.27
C ARG A 336 12.53 13.16 -24.08
N ILE A 337 12.10 13.34 -22.85
CA ILE A 337 10.71 13.62 -22.51
C ILE A 337 10.26 14.96 -23.11
N ARG A 338 11.11 16.00 -23.07
CA ARG A 338 10.81 17.30 -23.71
C ARG A 338 10.69 17.18 -25.23
N GLU A 339 11.56 16.40 -25.87
CA GLU A 339 11.49 16.14 -27.33
C GLU A 339 10.17 15.44 -27.69
N LEU A 340 9.80 14.39 -26.95
CA LEU A 340 8.56 13.66 -27.15
C LEU A 340 7.32 14.56 -26.92
N HIS A 341 7.35 15.37 -25.88
CA HIS A 341 6.27 16.32 -25.62
C HIS A 341 6.17 17.39 -26.74
N ALA A 342 7.28 17.92 -27.19
CA ALA A 342 7.33 18.85 -28.32
C ALA A 342 6.82 18.24 -29.63
N SER A 343 6.93 16.91 -29.79
CA SER A 343 6.35 16.18 -30.93
C SER A 343 4.85 15.91 -30.80
N GLY A 344 4.21 16.32 -29.69
CA GLY A 344 2.78 16.22 -29.45
C GLY A 344 2.35 15.10 -28.49
N LEU A 345 3.29 14.35 -27.89
CA LEU A 345 2.95 13.32 -26.92
C LEU A 345 2.65 13.97 -25.55
N PRO A 346 1.48 13.78 -24.94
CA PRO A 346 1.19 14.28 -23.60
C PRO A 346 2.11 13.66 -22.54
N TYR A 347 2.50 14.42 -21.52
CA TYR A 347 3.33 13.90 -20.40
C TYR A 347 2.68 12.72 -19.69
N ARG A 348 1.35 12.70 -19.56
CA ARG A 348 0.60 11.58 -18.93
C ARG A 348 0.74 10.23 -19.65
N GLU A 349 1.16 10.24 -20.92
CA GLU A 349 1.40 9.02 -21.69
C GLU A 349 2.84 8.51 -21.58
N MET A 350 3.67 9.16 -20.73
CA MET A 350 5.05 8.79 -20.47
C MET A 350 5.22 8.34 -19.02
N ALA A 351 5.94 7.25 -18.80
CA ALA A 351 6.23 6.75 -17.46
C ALA A 351 7.68 6.29 -17.30
N ILE A 352 8.28 6.57 -16.15
CA ILE A 352 9.59 6.07 -15.75
C ILE A 352 9.37 5.04 -14.64
N PHE A 353 9.88 3.82 -14.87
CA PHE A 353 9.80 2.73 -13.91
C PHE A 353 11.17 2.43 -13.33
N TYR A 354 11.21 2.30 -12.03
CA TYR A 354 12.40 1.93 -11.26
C TYR A 354 12.08 0.82 -10.26
N ARG A 355 13.11 0.22 -9.67
CA ARG A 355 12.92 -0.92 -8.75
C ARG A 355 12.75 -0.48 -7.29
N LEU A 356 13.50 0.51 -6.86
CA LEU A 356 13.52 1.01 -5.48
C LEU A 356 12.99 2.44 -5.43
N GLN A 357 12.18 2.75 -4.43
CA GLN A 357 11.54 4.05 -4.30
C GLN A 357 12.52 5.23 -4.23
N ASN A 358 13.66 5.04 -3.58
CA ASN A 358 14.69 6.08 -3.48
C ASN A 358 15.36 6.47 -4.82
N GLN A 359 15.09 5.72 -5.89
CA GLN A 359 15.56 6.11 -7.24
C GLN A 359 14.76 7.29 -7.79
N SER A 360 13.54 7.56 -7.30
CA SER A 360 12.73 8.71 -7.75
C SER A 360 13.41 10.05 -7.48
N GLU A 361 14.10 10.19 -6.34
CA GLU A 361 14.65 11.45 -5.86
C GLU A 361 15.54 12.18 -6.89
N ILE A 362 16.31 11.43 -7.68
CA ILE A 362 17.16 12.01 -8.71
C ILE A 362 16.31 12.58 -9.85
N PHE A 363 15.30 11.85 -10.28
CA PHE A 363 14.35 12.32 -11.31
C PHE A 363 13.56 13.52 -10.83
N GLU A 364 13.08 13.51 -9.58
CA GLU A 364 12.36 14.64 -8.98
C GLU A 364 13.19 15.92 -9.05
N HIS A 365 14.43 15.88 -8.57
CA HIS A 365 15.32 17.05 -8.60
C HIS A 365 15.65 17.55 -10.01
N VAL A 366 15.91 16.63 -10.96
CA VAL A 366 16.22 17.02 -12.33
C VAL A 366 14.98 17.61 -13.00
N PHE A 367 13.81 17.01 -12.82
CA PHE A 367 12.57 17.44 -13.47
C PHE A 367 12.07 18.77 -12.90
N GLU A 368 12.20 18.99 -11.59
CA GLU A 368 11.92 20.30 -10.97
C GLU A 368 12.78 21.39 -11.59
N LYS A 369 14.09 21.15 -11.71
CA LYS A 369 15.03 22.10 -12.32
C LYS A 369 14.72 22.39 -13.79
N GLU A 370 14.38 21.36 -14.54
CA GLU A 370 14.09 21.45 -15.98
C GLU A 370 12.62 21.86 -16.28
N GLY A 371 11.80 22.09 -15.24
CA GLY A 371 10.42 22.51 -15.39
C GLY A 371 9.51 21.46 -16.04
N ILE A 372 9.83 20.16 -15.90
CA ILE A 372 9.02 19.07 -16.42
C ILE A 372 7.98 18.72 -15.35
N PRO A 373 6.67 18.76 -15.65
CA PRO A 373 5.64 18.36 -14.71
C PRO A 373 5.68 16.85 -14.49
N PHE A 374 5.78 16.40 -13.24
CA PHE A 374 5.81 14.99 -12.89
C PHE A 374 4.93 14.67 -11.67
N GLU A 375 4.63 13.40 -11.53
CA GLU A 375 3.93 12.84 -10.37
C GLU A 375 4.64 11.57 -9.91
N VAL A 376 5.02 11.54 -8.63
CA VAL A 376 5.63 10.36 -8.02
C VAL A 376 4.56 9.49 -7.39
N SER A 377 4.51 8.22 -7.78
CA SER A 377 3.66 7.24 -7.12
C SER A 377 4.22 6.85 -5.76
N LEU A 378 4.19 7.78 -4.81
CA LEU A 378 4.51 7.51 -3.42
C LEU A 378 3.30 6.86 -2.75
N LYS A 379 3.52 5.80 -2.01
CA LYS A 379 2.56 5.35 -1.00
C LYS A 379 2.74 6.19 0.27
N LYS A 380 2.51 7.52 0.18
CA LYS A 380 2.30 8.28 1.41
C LYS A 380 0.99 7.79 2.02
N THR A 381 1.03 7.22 3.18
CA THR A 381 -0.16 6.86 3.93
C THR A 381 -0.63 8.08 4.72
N VAL A 382 -1.87 8.08 5.18
CA VAL A 382 -2.40 9.16 6.03
C VAL A 382 -1.49 9.38 7.25
N LYS A 383 -0.85 8.32 7.72
CA LYS A 383 0.11 8.33 8.84
C LYS A 383 1.42 9.06 8.54
N ASP A 384 1.79 9.18 7.27
CA ASP A 384 2.96 9.97 6.86
C ASP A 384 2.68 11.49 6.96
N ILE A 385 1.43 11.88 7.22
CA ILE A 385 1.00 13.25 7.47
C ILE A 385 0.62 13.36 8.95
N PRO A 386 1.53 13.86 9.82
CA PRO A 386 1.36 13.78 11.27
C PRO A 386 0.06 14.39 11.79
N VAL A 387 -0.39 15.50 11.19
CA VAL A 387 -1.66 16.14 11.59
C VAL A 387 -2.87 15.24 11.29
N LEU A 388 -2.85 14.48 10.20
CA LEU A 388 -3.94 13.57 9.84
C LEU A 388 -3.93 12.30 10.67
N ASP A 389 -2.75 11.74 10.97
CA ASP A 389 -2.66 10.59 11.87
C ASP A 389 -3.25 10.93 13.25
N TRP A 390 -2.88 12.07 13.81
CA TRP A 390 -3.46 12.58 15.05
C TRP A 390 -4.98 12.82 14.93
N LEU A 391 -5.42 13.51 13.88
CA LEU A 391 -6.84 13.84 13.68
C LEU A 391 -7.71 12.58 13.56
N ILE A 392 -7.24 11.57 12.83
CA ILE A 392 -7.94 10.30 12.70
C ILE A 392 -8.12 9.63 14.05
N ARG A 393 -7.10 9.67 14.93
CA ARG A 393 -7.19 9.14 16.29
C ARG A 393 -8.26 9.89 17.10
N VAL A 394 -8.31 11.22 16.99
CA VAL A 394 -9.37 12.06 17.61
C VAL A 394 -10.73 11.64 17.10
N LEU A 395 -10.91 11.52 15.80
CA LEU A 395 -12.21 11.19 15.19
C LEU A 395 -12.65 9.74 15.50
N ARG A 396 -11.71 8.77 15.46
CA ARG A 396 -12.03 7.36 15.79
C ARG A 396 -12.57 7.21 17.20
N PHE A 397 -11.92 7.84 18.18
CA PHE A 397 -12.43 7.84 19.55
C PHE A 397 -13.75 8.62 19.68
N SER A 398 -13.94 9.69 18.90
CA SER A 398 -15.16 10.49 18.91
C SER A 398 -16.39 9.74 18.39
N VAL A 399 -16.23 8.94 17.33
CA VAL A 399 -17.32 8.12 16.78
C VAL A 399 -17.51 6.80 17.52
N ASN A 400 -16.43 6.23 18.07
CA ASN A 400 -16.47 5.01 18.88
C ASN A 400 -15.71 5.21 20.22
N PRO A 401 -16.38 5.64 21.29
CA PRO A 401 -15.74 5.82 22.59
C PRO A 401 -15.20 4.53 23.25
N LYS A 402 -15.48 3.35 22.69
CA LYS A 402 -14.87 2.10 23.12
C LYS A 402 -13.43 1.99 22.61
N ASP A 403 -13.07 2.73 21.56
CA ASP A 403 -11.71 2.83 21.01
C ASP A 403 -10.79 3.67 21.92
N LYS A 404 -10.55 3.18 23.12
CA LYS A 404 -9.73 3.86 24.12
C LYS A 404 -8.29 4.09 23.63
N ASN A 405 -7.76 3.18 22.83
CA ASN A 405 -6.39 3.29 22.30
C ASN A 405 -6.23 4.56 21.46
N SER A 406 -7.13 4.80 20.52
CA SER A 406 -7.11 6.03 19.71
C SER A 406 -7.18 7.29 20.58
N GLY A 407 -8.03 7.30 21.62
CA GLY A 407 -8.10 8.41 22.57
C GLY A 407 -6.81 8.63 23.34
N ILE A 408 -6.18 7.56 23.84
CA ILE A 408 -4.92 7.63 24.58
C ILE A 408 -3.81 8.20 23.70
N VAL A 409 -3.68 7.69 22.46
CA VAL A 409 -2.65 8.14 21.52
C VAL A 409 -2.87 9.61 21.13
N ALA A 410 -4.12 10.00 20.86
CA ALA A 410 -4.46 11.39 20.54
C ALA A 410 -4.10 12.39 21.67
N LEU A 411 -4.35 12.02 22.92
CA LEU A 411 -4.01 12.87 24.08
C LEU A 411 -2.50 12.88 24.37
N ALA A 412 -1.82 11.78 24.15
CA ALA A 412 -0.39 11.64 24.40
C ALA A 412 0.47 12.33 23.32
N ASP A 413 -0.10 12.63 22.15
CA ASP A 413 0.62 13.32 21.08
C ASP A 413 1.20 14.65 21.58
N LYS A 414 2.52 14.89 21.33
CA LYS A 414 3.24 16.05 21.81
C LYS A 414 3.11 17.29 20.93
N ARG A 415 2.72 17.09 19.68
CA ARG A 415 2.66 18.17 18.69
C ARG A 415 1.27 18.76 18.57
N TYR A 416 0.27 17.92 18.49
CA TYR A 416 -1.13 18.30 18.27
C TYR A 416 -2.03 17.96 19.46
N GLY A 417 -1.65 16.99 20.30
CA GLY A 417 -2.37 16.58 21.50
C GLY A 417 -2.06 17.42 22.72
N LEU A 418 -2.18 16.81 23.91
CA LEU A 418 -1.89 17.43 25.19
C LEU A 418 -0.49 17.13 25.71
N GLY A 419 0.28 16.29 25.03
CA GLY A 419 1.60 15.85 25.44
C GLY A 419 1.61 15.07 26.77
N MET A 420 0.48 14.46 27.13
CA MET A 420 0.37 13.63 28.33
C MET A 420 1.26 12.38 28.23
N SER A 421 1.72 11.86 29.36
CA SER A 421 2.27 10.51 29.35
C SER A 421 1.16 9.49 29.04
N VAL A 422 1.51 8.36 28.42
CA VAL A 422 0.54 7.30 28.07
C VAL A 422 -0.27 6.88 29.30
N LYS A 423 0.35 6.78 30.48
CA LYS A 423 -0.33 6.43 31.74
C LYS A 423 -1.35 7.48 32.20
N GLU A 424 -1.01 8.76 32.03
CA GLU A 424 -1.95 9.86 32.37
C GLU A 424 -3.11 9.91 31.39
N ALA A 425 -2.83 9.77 30.09
CA ALA A 425 -3.86 9.70 29.05
C ALA A 425 -4.80 8.49 29.27
N GLU A 426 -4.26 7.32 29.57
CA GLU A 426 -5.03 6.12 29.90
C GLU A 426 -5.92 6.34 31.14
N LYS A 427 -5.36 6.89 32.21
CA LYS A 427 -6.13 7.22 33.41
C LYS A 427 -7.26 8.22 33.10
N THR A 428 -6.97 9.24 32.32
CA THR A 428 -7.96 10.25 31.89
C THR A 428 -9.08 9.61 31.10
N ILE A 429 -8.77 8.82 30.06
CA ILE A 429 -9.76 8.13 29.23
C ILE A 429 -10.60 7.15 30.07
N ASN A 430 -10.01 6.40 31.00
CA ASN A 430 -10.75 5.46 31.85
C ASN A 430 -11.70 6.19 32.81
N ILE A 431 -11.25 7.25 33.46
CA ILE A 431 -12.12 8.09 34.32
C ILE A 431 -13.27 8.66 33.52
N LEU A 432 -13.02 9.19 32.32
CA LEU A 432 -14.03 9.78 31.46
C LEU A 432 -15.02 8.75 30.92
N SER A 433 -14.59 7.51 30.65
CA SER A 433 -15.46 6.43 30.17
C SER A 433 -16.29 5.78 31.28
N GLU A 434 -15.83 5.77 32.53
CA GLU A 434 -16.51 5.15 33.68
C GLU A 434 -17.43 6.10 34.44
N THR A 435 -17.09 7.38 34.53
CA THR A 435 -17.88 8.37 35.23
C THR A 435 -18.88 9.07 34.31
N ARG A 436 -20.12 8.67 34.38
CA ARG A 436 -21.29 9.41 33.81
C ARG A 436 -21.53 10.79 34.49
N LYS A 437 -20.61 11.27 35.31
CA LYS A 437 -20.73 12.57 36.02
C LYS A 437 -19.99 13.67 35.27
N THR A 438 -20.66 14.79 35.13
CA THR A 438 -20.22 16.07 34.59
C THR A 438 -18.78 16.42 35.05
N GLN A 439 -17.90 16.48 34.11
CA GLN A 439 -16.44 16.55 34.20
C GLN A 439 -15.88 17.82 34.80
N THR A 440 -16.66 18.84 34.99
CA THR A 440 -16.27 20.14 35.52
C THR A 440 -15.63 20.08 36.93
N GLU A 441 -15.82 18.97 37.66
CA GLU A 441 -15.26 18.80 39.01
C GLU A 441 -13.94 18.04 39.07
N ILE A 442 -13.59 17.23 38.07
CA ILE A 442 -12.38 16.39 38.09
C ILE A 442 -11.16 17.12 37.51
N LEU A 443 -11.37 17.98 36.52
CA LEU A 443 -10.30 18.75 35.86
C LEU A 443 -9.97 20.07 36.53
N LYS A 444 -10.63 20.43 37.61
CA LYS A 444 -10.29 21.62 38.44
C LYS A 444 -9.10 21.44 39.36
N SER A 445 -8.55 20.25 39.49
CA SER A 445 -7.35 19.98 40.24
C SER A 445 -6.09 20.03 39.37
N GLU A 446 -5.41 21.14 39.44
CA GLU A 446 -3.99 21.36 39.11
C GLU A 446 -3.55 21.12 37.64
N ASN A 447 -3.36 22.20 36.92
CA ASN A 447 -2.66 22.36 35.62
C ASN A 447 -3.39 22.12 34.29
N ALA A 448 -4.70 22.04 34.20
CA ALA A 448 -5.43 21.69 32.96
C ALA A 448 -6.20 22.87 32.36
N LYS A 449 -5.60 24.04 32.12
CA LYS A 449 -6.34 25.22 31.61
C LYS A 449 -6.60 25.27 30.10
N SER A 450 -5.99 24.40 29.26
CA SER A 450 -6.28 24.39 27.81
C SER A 450 -6.59 23.00 27.23
N GLY A 451 -6.45 21.93 27.99
CA GLY A 451 -6.55 20.56 27.49
C GLY A 451 -7.86 19.84 27.77
N SER A 452 -8.71 20.38 28.64
CA SER A 452 -10.01 19.74 29.00
C SER A 452 -11.01 19.75 27.86
N ASP A 453 -10.94 20.74 26.98
CA ASP A 453 -11.94 21.00 25.95
C ASP A 453 -11.97 19.89 24.89
N ILE A 454 -10.83 19.43 24.37
CA ILE A 454 -10.82 18.38 23.33
C ILE A 454 -11.28 17.02 23.85
N CYS A 455 -10.95 16.66 25.11
CA CYS A 455 -11.40 15.41 25.73
C CYS A 455 -12.93 15.35 25.86
N GLU A 456 -13.53 16.45 26.33
CA GLU A 456 -14.98 16.58 26.44
C GLU A 456 -15.66 16.46 25.08
N LYS A 457 -15.12 17.17 24.08
CA LYS A 457 -15.66 17.18 22.73
C LYS A 457 -15.58 15.82 22.04
N MET A 458 -14.47 15.08 22.21
CA MET A 458 -14.37 13.73 21.70
C MET A 458 -15.43 12.80 22.29
N LEU A 459 -15.69 12.88 23.59
CA LEU A 459 -16.67 12.02 24.27
C LEU A 459 -18.15 12.39 23.98
N GLU A 460 -18.39 13.68 23.76
CA GLU A 460 -19.75 14.18 23.49
C GLU A 460 -20.12 14.14 22.02
N PHE A 461 -19.15 13.96 21.13
CA PHE A 461 -19.34 14.04 19.68
C PHE A 461 -20.49 13.18 19.20
N SER A 462 -20.50 11.90 19.53
CA SER A 462 -21.55 10.97 19.09
C SER A 462 -22.94 11.36 19.60
N LYS A 463 -23.05 11.96 20.79
CA LYS A 463 -24.31 12.48 21.32
C LYS A 463 -24.76 13.77 20.63
N VAL A 464 -23.81 14.68 20.42
CA VAL A 464 -24.07 15.98 19.79
C VAL A 464 -24.50 15.82 18.34
N TYR A 465 -23.86 14.91 17.61
CA TYR A 465 -24.09 14.68 16.18
C TYR A 465 -25.00 13.49 15.86
N ALA A 466 -25.58 12.83 16.85
CA ALA A 466 -26.60 11.79 16.61
C ALA A 466 -27.82 12.33 15.83
N SER A 467 -28.17 13.59 16.04
CA SER A 467 -29.33 14.26 15.41
C SER A 467 -28.99 15.55 14.66
N LYS A 468 -27.72 15.97 14.67
CA LYS A 468 -27.24 17.16 13.94
C LYS A 468 -26.62 16.78 12.64
N GLN A 469 -26.71 17.66 11.65
CA GLN A 469 -25.96 17.57 10.39
C GLN A 469 -24.74 18.46 10.45
N VAL A 470 -23.66 18.02 9.80
CA VAL A 470 -22.48 18.84 9.55
C VAL A 470 -22.60 19.39 8.12
N ALA A 471 -22.63 20.69 7.98
CA ALA A 471 -22.78 21.34 6.68
C ALA A 471 -21.41 21.62 6.02
N LEU A 472 -20.46 22.11 6.81
CA LEU A 472 -19.18 22.64 6.36
C LEU A 472 -18.01 22.05 7.18
N PRO A 473 -16.82 21.94 6.59
CA PRO A 473 -15.60 21.56 7.31
C PRO A 473 -15.27 22.47 8.51
N GLU A 474 -15.60 23.74 8.43
CA GLU A 474 -15.41 24.74 9.49
C GLU A 474 -16.23 24.43 10.74
N ASP A 475 -17.36 23.72 10.62
CA ASP A 475 -18.18 23.30 11.76
C ASP A 475 -17.39 22.32 12.65
N LEU A 476 -16.66 21.37 12.03
CA LEU A 476 -15.80 20.41 12.72
C LEU A 476 -14.54 21.06 13.26
N TRP A 477 -13.94 21.97 12.48
CA TRP A 477 -12.78 22.76 12.90
C TRP A 477 -13.09 23.51 14.20
N SER A 478 -14.22 24.22 14.23
CA SER A 478 -14.67 24.98 15.39
C SER A 478 -15.09 24.09 16.54
N TYR A 479 -15.78 22.96 16.27
CA TYR A 479 -16.19 22.02 17.28
C TYR A 479 -15.03 21.47 18.07
N PHE A 480 -13.96 20.99 17.40
CA PHE A 480 -12.78 20.45 18.06
C PHE A 480 -11.78 21.54 18.52
N SER A 481 -12.06 22.84 18.28
CA SER A 481 -11.14 23.96 18.58
C SER A 481 -9.73 23.76 18.03
N LEU A 482 -9.63 23.29 16.77
CA LEU A 482 -8.35 22.87 16.16
C LEU A 482 -7.33 24.00 16.04
N GLU A 483 -7.76 25.27 16.07
CA GLU A 483 -6.87 26.43 16.15
C GLU A 483 -5.93 26.38 17.36
N ASN A 484 -6.38 25.81 18.49
CA ASN A 484 -5.57 25.67 19.69
C ASN A 484 -4.53 24.55 19.61
N HIS A 485 -4.71 23.61 18.68
CA HIS A 485 -3.90 22.40 18.49
C HIS A 485 -2.88 22.52 17.36
N LEU A 486 -3.22 23.26 16.29
CA LEU A 486 -2.36 23.41 15.12
C LEU A 486 -1.37 24.58 15.20
N HIS A 487 -1.45 25.43 16.21
CA HIS A 487 -0.53 26.55 16.46
C HIS A 487 -0.24 27.45 15.24
N PRO A 488 -1.00 28.54 15.02
CA PRO A 488 -0.90 29.39 13.81
C PRO A 488 0.49 29.98 13.53
N THR A 489 1.39 29.97 14.51
CA THR A 489 2.75 30.50 14.39
C THR A 489 3.76 29.50 13.83
N THR A 490 3.39 28.24 13.60
CA THR A 490 4.28 27.22 13.03
C THR A 490 4.38 27.33 11.52
N ALA A 491 5.54 27.02 10.96
CA ALA A 491 5.75 27.05 9.51
C ALA A 491 4.82 26.06 8.76
N SER A 492 4.42 24.95 9.40
CA SER A 492 3.54 23.94 8.81
C SER A 492 2.05 24.26 8.92
N TYR A 493 1.65 25.32 9.62
CA TYR A 493 0.23 25.60 9.92
C TYR A 493 -0.67 25.65 8.68
N VAL A 494 -0.24 26.35 7.62
CA VAL A 494 -1.04 26.51 6.40
C VAL A 494 -1.23 25.17 5.72
N GLU A 495 -0.19 24.37 5.65
CA GLU A 495 -0.22 23.03 5.05
C GLU A 495 -1.06 22.07 5.90
N ASP A 496 -0.81 22.00 7.21
CA ASP A 496 -1.57 21.18 8.16
C ASP A 496 -3.08 21.51 8.12
N ARG A 497 -3.42 22.82 8.09
CA ARG A 497 -4.81 23.26 7.95
C ARG A 497 -5.43 22.82 6.64
N THR A 498 -4.70 22.91 5.54
CA THR A 498 -5.18 22.49 4.21
C THR A 498 -5.48 20.98 4.21
N TYR A 499 -4.61 20.15 4.75
CA TYR A 499 -4.85 18.70 4.88
C TYR A 499 -6.09 18.39 5.71
N VAL A 500 -6.26 19.05 6.85
CA VAL A 500 -7.42 18.85 7.74
C VAL A 500 -8.72 19.24 7.03
N MET A 501 -8.76 20.40 6.37
CA MET A 501 -9.95 20.89 5.68
C MET A 501 -10.33 20.00 4.49
N ASP A 502 -9.35 19.53 3.71
CA ASP A 502 -9.59 18.58 2.62
C ASP A 502 -10.14 17.25 3.17
N PHE A 503 -9.55 16.73 4.25
CA PHE A 503 -10.02 15.50 4.90
C PHE A 503 -11.47 15.64 5.38
N PHE A 504 -11.82 16.73 6.05
CA PHE A 504 -13.20 16.99 6.49
C PHE A 504 -14.17 17.12 5.32
N THR A 505 -13.75 17.83 4.25
CA THR A 505 -14.58 17.97 3.05
C THR A 505 -14.95 16.61 2.47
N ARG A 506 -13.98 15.71 2.31
CA ARG A 506 -14.22 14.35 1.78
C ARG A 506 -15.10 13.51 2.71
N MET A 507 -14.85 13.58 4.02
CA MET A 507 -15.63 12.84 5.01
C MET A 507 -17.10 13.29 5.02
N ILE A 508 -17.35 14.60 4.92
CA ILE A 508 -18.70 15.17 4.86
C ILE A 508 -19.37 14.81 3.53
N THR A 509 -18.65 14.89 2.42
CA THR A 509 -19.15 14.51 1.10
C THR A 509 -19.58 13.05 1.10
N TYR A 510 -18.73 12.15 1.55
CA TYR A 510 -19.05 10.74 1.68
C TYR A 510 -20.28 10.49 2.52
N GLN A 511 -20.39 11.12 3.71
CA GLN A 511 -21.55 10.98 4.59
C GLN A 511 -22.86 11.41 3.91
N LYS A 512 -22.81 12.51 3.12
CA LYS A 512 -23.97 13.03 2.38
C LYS A 512 -24.37 12.10 1.23
N GLU A 513 -23.42 11.60 0.47
CA GLU A 513 -23.64 10.66 -0.64
C GLU A 513 -24.27 9.36 -0.14
N GLN A 514 -23.81 8.86 1.01
CA GLN A 514 -24.35 7.65 1.63
C GLN A 514 -25.67 7.88 2.38
N GLN A 515 -26.18 9.10 2.44
CA GLN A 515 -27.44 9.48 3.12
C GLN A 515 -27.54 8.98 4.57
N LYS A 516 -26.40 8.87 5.28
CA LYS A 516 -26.32 8.37 6.65
C LYS A 516 -26.30 9.51 7.67
N ASN A 517 -26.57 9.17 8.94
CA ASN A 517 -26.28 10.12 10.01
C ASN A 517 -24.76 10.36 10.13
N VAL A 518 -24.37 11.45 10.79
CA VAL A 518 -22.98 11.88 10.86
C VAL A 518 -22.07 10.83 11.50
N VAL A 519 -22.51 10.21 12.59
CA VAL A 519 -21.69 9.24 13.34
C VAL A 519 -21.45 7.97 12.52
N GLU A 520 -22.48 7.42 11.90
CA GLU A 520 -22.40 6.26 11.03
C GLU A 520 -21.55 6.54 9.78
N GLY A 521 -21.83 7.64 9.07
CA GLY A 521 -21.10 8.01 7.86
C GLY A 521 -19.61 8.26 8.13
N PHE A 522 -19.29 8.92 9.26
CA PHE A 522 -17.91 9.16 9.65
C PHE A 522 -17.20 7.86 10.10
N SER A 523 -17.90 6.98 10.82
CA SER A 523 -17.37 5.66 11.19
C SER A 523 -17.02 4.84 9.95
N GLU A 524 -17.89 4.82 8.95
CA GLU A 524 -17.62 4.10 7.70
C GLU A 524 -16.50 4.72 6.90
N PHE A 525 -16.46 6.04 6.78
CA PHE A 525 -15.36 6.74 6.12
C PHE A 525 -14.02 6.42 6.78
N LEU A 526 -13.95 6.44 8.12
CA LEU A 526 -12.73 6.08 8.85
C LEU A 526 -12.34 4.61 8.68
N ASN A 527 -13.31 3.70 8.56
CA ASN A 527 -13.04 2.31 8.20
C ASN A 527 -12.49 2.20 6.77
N MET A 528 -13.02 2.97 5.82
CA MET A 528 -12.46 3.05 4.46
C MET A 528 -11.03 3.61 4.47
N VAL A 529 -10.75 4.64 5.27
CA VAL A 529 -9.39 5.17 5.44
C VAL A 529 -8.43 4.08 5.93
N SER A 530 -8.85 3.26 6.89
CA SER A 530 -8.04 2.13 7.39
C SER A 530 -7.85 1.05 6.34
N LEU A 531 -8.91 0.67 5.59
CA LEU A 531 -8.86 -0.37 4.56
C LEU A 531 -8.02 0.04 3.35
N TYR A 532 -8.12 1.30 2.94
CA TYR A 532 -7.64 1.76 1.64
C TYR A 532 -6.42 2.67 1.75
N GLY A 533 -6.08 3.10 2.97
CA GLY A 533 -4.98 4.03 3.21
C GLY A 533 -5.23 5.38 2.51
N MET A 534 -4.18 5.95 1.94
CA MET A 534 -4.19 7.29 1.36
C MET A 534 -4.90 7.46 0.01
N ASN A 535 -5.42 6.40 -0.60
CA ASN A 535 -6.14 6.58 -1.87
C ASN A 535 -7.33 7.54 -1.74
N ILE A 536 -7.83 7.74 -0.50
CA ILE A 536 -8.87 8.73 -0.22
C ILE A 536 -8.36 10.18 -0.26
N LEU A 537 -7.08 10.42 0.06
CA LEU A 537 -6.47 11.76 0.03
C LEU A 537 -5.76 12.07 -1.28
N LYS A 538 -5.49 11.09 -2.12
CA LYS A 538 -5.16 11.40 -3.49
C LYS A 538 -6.36 12.17 -4.04
N LYS A 539 -6.17 13.45 -4.40
CA LYS A 539 -6.82 13.93 -5.62
C LYS A 539 -6.70 12.74 -6.54
N GLU A 540 -7.83 12.20 -6.99
CA GLU A 540 -7.84 11.19 -8.01
C GLU A 540 -6.68 11.51 -8.93
N ILE A 541 -5.86 10.50 -9.25
CA ILE A 541 -4.98 10.65 -10.39
C ILE A 541 -5.97 10.76 -11.54
N HIS A 542 -6.60 11.93 -11.62
CA HIS A 542 -7.29 12.30 -12.81
C HIS A 542 -6.19 12.28 -13.85
N ASN A 543 -6.39 11.52 -14.89
CA ASN A 543 -5.66 11.67 -16.13
C ASN A 543 -5.66 13.13 -16.66
N GLU A 544 -6.23 14.06 -15.91
CA GLU A 544 -6.35 15.47 -16.19
C GLU A 544 -5.05 16.26 -15.97
N ASN A 545 -4.19 15.85 -15.04
CA ASN A 545 -2.89 16.50 -14.90
C ASN A 545 -1.93 15.86 -15.91
N ASP A 546 -1.55 16.65 -16.91
CA ASP A 546 -0.55 16.23 -17.90
C ASP A 546 0.84 16.20 -17.25
N THR A 547 1.17 15.09 -16.58
CA THR A 547 2.41 14.88 -15.80
C THR A 547 3.05 13.55 -16.15
N VAL A 548 4.38 13.52 -16.21
CA VAL A 548 5.17 12.28 -16.33
C VAL A 548 4.99 11.44 -15.07
N LYS A 549 4.77 10.13 -15.20
CA LYS A 549 4.56 9.25 -14.06
C LYS A 549 5.87 8.59 -13.62
N LEU A 550 6.28 8.84 -12.38
CA LEU A 550 7.46 8.24 -11.73
C LEU A 550 6.99 7.16 -10.75
N MET A 551 7.34 5.89 -10.99
CA MET A 551 6.84 4.80 -10.14
C MET A 551 7.73 3.57 -10.11
N THR A 552 7.56 2.76 -9.06
CA THR A 552 8.21 1.45 -9.02
C THR A 552 7.56 0.48 -10.00
N LEU A 553 8.32 -0.55 -10.45
CA LEU A 553 7.77 -1.64 -11.26
C LEU A 553 6.52 -2.28 -10.64
N HIS A 554 6.46 -2.43 -9.31
CA HIS A 554 5.27 -2.96 -8.63
C HIS A 554 4.05 -2.04 -8.74
N ALA A 555 4.28 -0.72 -8.64
CA ALA A 555 3.20 0.25 -8.73
C ALA A 555 2.62 0.40 -10.15
N SER A 556 3.35 -0.08 -11.17
CA SER A 556 2.91 -0.04 -12.57
C SER A 556 1.85 -1.09 -12.91
N LYS A 557 1.63 -2.11 -12.04
CA LYS A 557 0.63 -3.15 -12.29
C LYS A 557 -0.77 -2.54 -12.44
N GLY A 558 -1.48 -2.94 -13.49
CA GLY A 558 -2.81 -2.41 -13.83
C GLY A 558 -2.81 -1.10 -14.62
N LEU A 559 -1.64 -0.46 -14.82
CA LEU A 559 -1.50 0.75 -15.62
C LEU A 559 -0.98 0.44 -17.03
N GLU A 560 -1.03 1.47 -17.92
CA GLU A 560 -0.50 1.36 -19.28
C GLU A 560 -0.18 2.74 -19.83
N PHE A 561 0.92 2.84 -20.60
CA PHE A 561 1.44 4.10 -21.13
C PHE A 561 1.90 3.92 -22.57
N SER A 562 1.84 4.97 -23.37
CA SER A 562 2.36 4.93 -24.75
C SER A 562 3.88 4.74 -24.74
N HIS A 563 4.60 5.46 -23.85
CA HIS A 563 6.04 5.40 -23.71
C HIS A 563 6.46 5.02 -22.29
N VAL A 564 7.28 3.99 -22.19
CA VAL A 564 7.81 3.49 -20.90
C VAL A 564 9.33 3.47 -20.94
N PHE A 565 9.92 4.04 -19.90
CA PHE A 565 11.36 4.01 -19.61
C PHE A 565 11.58 3.15 -18.37
N ILE A 566 12.38 2.07 -18.47
CA ILE A 566 12.76 1.24 -17.33
C ILE A 566 14.23 1.49 -17.03
N THR A 567 14.49 2.07 -15.86
CA THR A 567 15.79 2.60 -15.48
C THR A 567 16.58 1.64 -14.59
N GLY A 568 17.91 1.68 -14.69
CA GLY A 568 18.79 0.92 -13.81
C GLY A 568 18.67 -0.60 -13.94
N VAL A 569 18.64 -1.14 -15.18
CA VAL A 569 18.59 -2.59 -15.44
C VAL A 569 19.97 -3.21 -15.21
N ASN A 570 20.44 -3.09 -13.96
CA ASN A 570 21.70 -3.63 -13.43
C ASN A 570 21.40 -4.78 -12.45
N TYR A 571 22.30 -5.76 -12.36
CA TYR A 571 22.21 -6.78 -11.32
C TYR A 571 22.37 -6.17 -9.92
N GLY A 572 21.41 -6.45 -9.04
CA GLY A 572 21.30 -5.84 -7.71
C GLY A 572 20.26 -4.69 -7.64
N LEU A 573 19.75 -4.23 -8.82
CA LEU A 573 18.57 -3.39 -8.95
C LEU A 573 17.47 -4.12 -9.73
N ILE A 574 17.69 -4.40 -11.02
CA ILE A 574 16.80 -5.19 -11.87
C ILE A 574 17.62 -6.31 -12.52
N PRO A 575 17.54 -7.55 -11.98
CA PRO A 575 16.83 -7.96 -10.74
C PRO A 575 17.56 -7.57 -9.46
N LEU A 576 16.84 -7.51 -8.34
CA LEU A 576 17.47 -7.47 -7.01
C LEU A 576 18.25 -8.76 -6.74
N GLN A 577 19.16 -8.71 -5.75
CA GLN A 577 19.78 -9.91 -5.23
C GLN A 577 18.73 -10.76 -4.50
N THR A 578 18.52 -11.97 -4.98
CA THR A 578 17.55 -12.94 -4.45
C THR A 578 18.27 -14.03 -3.64
N LYS A 579 17.55 -14.65 -2.72
CA LYS A 579 18.04 -15.72 -1.86
C LYS A 579 17.51 -17.10 -2.26
N SER A 580 16.44 -17.12 -3.06
CA SER A 580 15.82 -18.34 -3.53
C SER A 580 15.49 -18.26 -5.02
N PHE A 581 15.20 -19.42 -5.61
CA PHE A 581 14.79 -19.50 -7.01
C PHE A 581 13.42 -18.86 -7.24
N GLU A 582 12.52 -19.00 -6.29
CA GLU A 582 11.18 -18.41 -6.34
C GLU A 582 11.23 -16.88 -6.35
N GLU A 583 12.10 -16.27 -5.52
CA GLU A 583 12.33 -14.83 -5.54
C GLU A 583 12.89 -14.35 -6.89
N GLU A 584 13.76 -15.16 -7.50
CA GLU A 584 14.34 -14.86 -8.81
C GLU A 584 13.29 -14.91 -9.93
N GLU A 585 12.40 -15.90 -9.90
CA GLU A 585 11.28 -15.97 -10.83
C GLU A 585 10.30 -14.81 -10.63
N GLU A 586 10.09 -14.36 -9.39
CA GLU A 586 9.25 -13.19 -9.12
C GLU A 586 9.85 -11.90 -9.67
N GLU A 587 11.16 -11.68 -9.53
CA GLU A 587 11.86 -10.56 -10.16
C GLU A 587 11.75 -10.61 -11.71
N GLN A 588 11.79 -11.80 -12.30
CA GLN A 588 11.59 -11.97 -13.74
C GLN A 588 10.17 -11.62 -14.16
N ARG A 589 9.15 -12.07 -13.42
CA ARG A 589 7.75 -11.70 -13.65
C ARG A 589 7.52 -10.20 -13.45
N LEU A 590 8.17 -9.61 -12.46
CA LEU A 590 8.09 -8.16 -12.22
C LEU A 590 8.64 -7.36 -13.41
N PHE A 591 9.74 -7.80 -13.99
CA PHE A 591 10.30 -7.18 -15.20
C PHE A 591 9.37 -7.37 -16.41
N PHE A 592 8.79 -8.56 -16.58
CA PHE A 592 7.74 -8.84 -17.57
C PHE A 592 6.55 -7.89 -17.42
N VAL A 593 6.08 -7.67 -16.18
CA VAL A 593 5.00 -6.71 -15.89
C VAL A 593 5.40 -5.32 -16.35
N GLY A 594 6.60 -4.83 -16.03
CA GLY A 594 7.06 -3.51 -16.44
C GLY A 594 7.12 -3.33 -17.96
N ILE A 595 7.70 -4.28 -18.68
CA ILE A 595 7.79 -4.28 -20.16
C ILE A 595 6.38 -4.19 -20.77
N THR A 596 5.44 -4.97 -20.27
CA THR A 596 4.09 -5.07 -20.82
C THR A 596 3.16 -3.91 -20.45
N ARG A 597 3.68 -2.89 -19.74
CA ARG A 597 2.96 -1.61 -19.54
C ARG A 597 3.09 -0.69 -20.74
N ALA A 598 4.11 -0.89 -21.58
CA ALA A 598 4.33 -0.09 -22.78
C ALA A 598 3.35 -0.48 -23.89
N LYS A 599 2.76 0.51 -24.56
CA LYS A 599 1.91 0.33 -25.74
C LYS A 599 2.73 0.38 -27.02
N GLU A 600 3.55 1.41 -27.18
CA GLU A 600 4.21 1.77 -28.44
C GLU A 600 5.71 1.79 -28.34
N HIS A 601 6.26 2.35 -27.28
CA HIS A 601 7.69 2.55 -27.14
C HIS A 601 8.20 2.07 -25.79
N LEU A 602 9.32 1.33 -25.82
CA LEU A 602 10.02 0.83 -24.63
C LEU A 602 11.50 1.16 -24.72
N GLU A 603 12.00 1.85 -23.72
CA GLU A 603 13.42 2.14 -23.56
C GLU A 603 13.92 1.58 -22.22
N LEU A 604 15.06 0.89 -22.28
CA LEU A 604 15.72 0.27 -21.12
C LEU A 604 17.09 0.91 -20.94
N SER A 605 17.51 1.15 -19.71
CA SER A 605 18.82 1.73 -19.43
C SER A 605 19.56 1.00 -18.33
N TYR A 606 20.88 1.07 -18.34
CA TYR A 606 21.74 0.50 -17.33
C TYR A 606 22.97 1.38 -17.08
N TYR A 607 23.59 1.24 -15.89
CA TYR A 607 24.73 2.05 -15.46
C TYR A 607 26.06 1.32 -15.58
N THR A 608 27.09 2.02 -15.99
CA THR A 608 28.49 1.58 -15.86
C THR A 608 29.11 1.98 -14.52
N SER A 609 28.56 2.99 -13.85
CA SER A 609 28.91 3.42 -12.50
C SER A 609 27.64 3.68 -11.67
N PRO A 610 27.01 2.64 -11.09
CA PRO A 610 25.74 2.78 -10.37
C PRO A 610 25.80 3.65 -9.10
N GLY A 611 26.99 4.07 -8.67
CA GLY A 611 27.17 5.03 -7.59
C GLY A 611 26.63 4.54 -6.25
N GLN A 612 25.65 5.27 -5.70
CA GLN A 612 25.03 4.99 -4.39
C GLN A 612 24.19 3.71 -4.34
N TYR A 613 23.87 3.10 -5.48
CA TYR A 613 23.06 1.88 -5.51
C TYR A 613 23.96 0.65 -5.35
N ARG A 614 23.49 -0.32 -4.54
CA ARG A 614 24.16 -1.61 -4.38
C ARG A 614 23.91 -2.50 -5.61
N ALA A 615 24.44 -2.09 -6.75
CA ALA A 615 24.28 -2.75 -8.03
C ALA A 615 25.64 -3.03 -8.68
N ALA A 616 25.73 -4.11 -9.46
CA ALA A 616 26.90 -4.38 -10.25
C ALA A 616 26.99 -3.43 -11.45
N PRO A 617 28.16 -2.93 -11.82
CA PRO A 617 28.38 -2.19 -13.05
C PRO A 617 28.03 -3.00 -14.30
N GLY A 618 27.42 -2.35 -15.30
CA GLY A 618 27.08 -2.95 -16.58
C GLY A 618 25.70 -3.65 -16.62
N PRO A 619 25.31 -4.15 -17.79
CA PRO A 619 23.98 -4.66 -18.04
C PRO A 619 23.69 -5.94 -17.26
N SER A 620 22.51 -6.03 -16.69
CA SER A 620 22.03 -7.27 -16.05
C SER A 620 21.87 -8.39 -17.09
N ARG A 621 21.72 -9.62 -16.60
CA ARG A 621 21.41 -10.77 -17.46
C ARG A 621 20.10 -10.59 -18.24
N TYR A 622 19.13 -9.83 -17.73
CA TYR A 622 17.86 -9.58 -18.41
C TYR A 622 18.07 -8.88 -19.76
N LEU A 623 18.95 -7.89 -19.85
CA LEU A 623 19.25 -7.25 -21.12
C LEU A 623 19.93 -8.22 -22.12
N ARG A 624 20.70 -9.19 -21.62
CA ARG A 624 21.35 -10.22 -22.47
C ARG A 624 20.39 -11.30 -22.97
N MET A 625 19.22 -11.47 -22.31
CA MET A 625 18.17 -12.39 -22.78
C MET A 625 17.41 -11.83 -23.97
N ILE A 626 17.48 -10.52 -24.24
CA ILE A 626 16.77 -9.87 -25.35
C ILE A 626 17.55 -10.12 -26.65
N PRO A 627 16.92 -10.72 -27.68
CA PRO A 627 17.57 -10.93 -28.97
C PRO A 627 17.98 -9.62 -29.65
N GLY A 628 19.19 -9.54 -30.18
CA GLY A 628 19.72 -8.32 -30.79
C GLY A 628 18.95 -7.77 -31.99
N ASN A 629 18.19 -8.62 -32.69
CA ASN A 629 17.32 -8.20 -33.79
C ASN A 629 16.10 -7.39 -33.34
N LEU A 630 15.75 -7.46 -32.04
CA LEU A 630 14.65 -6.70 -31.42
C LEU A 630 15.12 -5.36 -30.85
N VAL A 631 16.44 -5.13 -30.81
CA VAL A 631 17.05 -3.93 -30.24
C VAL A 631 17.49 -3.01 -31.37
N GLU A 632 17.24 -1.73 -31.23
CA GLU A 632 17.80 -0.70 -32.10
C GLU A 632 19.30 -0.55 -31.83
N GLY A 633 20.10 -0.33 -32.88
CA GLY A 633 21.55 -0.23 -32.75
C GLY A 633 21.96 0.85 -31.75
N GLN A 634 22.89 0.50 -30.86
CA GLN A 634 23.43 1.43 -29.86
C GLN A 634 24.07 2.62 -30.57
N GLU A 635 23.39 3.76 -30.61
CA GLU A 635 24.06 5.02 -30.90
C GLU A 635 24.94 5.39 -29.69
N LYS A 636 26.20 5.67 -29.93
CA LYS A 636 27.06 6.31 -28.92
C LYS A 636 26.50 7.71 -28.69
N ASP A 637 25.92 7.93 -27.53
CA ASP A 637 25.38 9.23 -27.15
C ASP A 637 26.46 10.31 -27.34
N LYS A 638 26.04 11.41 -27.98
CA LYS A 638 26.84 12.62 -28.08
C LYS A 638 27.13 13.10 -26.66
N GLU A 639 28.40 13.37 -26.36
CA GLU A 639 28.85 13.98 -25.10
C GLU A 639 27.95 15.19 -24.76
N SER A 640 26.97 15.01 -23.88
CA SER A 640 26.33 16.13 -23.22
C SER A 640 27.40 16.85 -22.41
N SER A 641 27.38 18.17 -22.42
CA SER A 641 28.44 19.00 -21.86
C SER A 641 28.78 18.57 -20.43
N ALA A 642 29.91 17.90 -20.25
CA ALA A 642 30.38 17.31 -18.99
C ALA A 642 30.40 18.31 -17.82
N THR A 643 30.47 19.60 -18.11
CA THR A 643 30.42 20.70 -17.15
C THR A 643 29.03 20.88 -16.51
N HIS A 644 27.96 20.85 -17.29
CA HIS A 644 26.57 21.03 -16.77
C HIS A 644 26.18 19.89 -15.84
N LEU A 645 26.51 18.64 -16.22
CA LEU A 645 26.25 17.46 -15.38
C LEU A 645 27.03 17.47 -14.06
N GLN A 646 28.30 17.93 -14.09
CA GLN A 646 29.09 18.05 -12.87
C GLN A 646 28.55 19.11 -11.90
N ASP A 647 28.08 20.25 -12.44
CA ASP A 647 27.50 21.31 -11.63
C ASP A 647 26.14 20.90 -11.05
N LEU A 648 25.28 20.25 -11.83
CA LEU A 648 24.02 19.68 -11.40
C LEU A 648 24.22 18.64 -10.28
N LYS A 649 25.13 17.71 -10.50
CA LYS A 649 25.51 16.70 -9.51
C LYS A 649 25.99 17.32 -8.20
N ARG A 650 26.84 18.36 -8.28
CA ARG A 650 27.35 19.08 -7.10
C ARG A 650 26.23 19.79 -6.35
N GLN A 651 25.29 20.44 -7.04
CA GLN A 651 24.15 21.11 -6.41
C GLN A 651 23.22 20.12 -5.68
N ILE A 652 22.82 19.04 -6.32
CA ILE A 652 21.95 18.01 -5.73
C ILE A 652 22.60 17.35 -4.51
N LEU A 653 23.91 17.07 -4.57
CA LEU A 653 24.63 16.51 -3.42
C LEU A 653 24.76 17.51 -2.26
N ALA A 654 24.94 18.80 -2.56
CA ALA A 654 24.98 19.86 -1.53
C ALA A 654 23.62 20.08 -0.87
N GLU A 655 22.53 20.05 -1.62
CA GLU A 655 21.15 20.17 -1.09
C GLU A 655 20.81 18.98 -0.17
N ARG A 656 21.21 17.75 -0.55
CA ARG A 656 21.03 16.57 0.29
C ARG A 656 21.84 16.64 1.59
N ALA A 657 23.07 17.14 1.53
CA ALA A 657 23.88 17.35 2.73
C ALA A 657 23.20 18.34 3.69
N ASN A 658 22.67 19.45 3.17
CA ASN A 658 21.95 20.45 3.96
C ASN A 658 20.64 19.92 4.56
N GLN A 659 19.90 19.07 3.82
CA GLN A 659 18.68 18.43 4.35
C GLN A 659 19.01 17.41 5.46
N SER A 660 20.10 16.67 5.34
CA SER A 660 20.58 15.75 6.37
C SER A 660 21.00 16.49 7.64
N GLU A 661 21.71 17.62 7.51
CA GLU A 661 22.04 18.50 8.65
C GLU A 661 20.79 19.11 9.31
N HIS A 662 19.74 19.45 8.55
CA HIS A 662 18.48 19.95 9.11
C HIS A 662 17.73 18.87 9.89
N ILE A 663 17.77 17.61 9.45
CA ILE A 663 17.16 16.47 10.16
C ILE A 663 17.97 16.17 11.43
N GLU A 664 19.31 16.17 11.37
CA GLU A 664 20.18 15.98 12.54
C GLU A 664 20.07 17.12 13.56
N LEU A 665 19.90 18.37 13.13
CA LEU A 665 19.64 19.51 14.02
C LEU A 665 18.24 19.43 14.68
N GLN A 666 17.25 18.85 14.02
CA GLN A 666 15.94 18.60 14.63
C GLN A 666 15.98 17.44 15.65
N GLU A 667 16.81 16.43 15.43
CA GLU A 667 17.01 15.32 16.38
C GLU A 667 17.96 15.72 17.53
N ALA A 668 19.00 16.50 17.27
CA ALA A 668 19.92 17.00 18.29
C ALA A 668 19.28 18.05 19.23
N GLY A 669 18.29 18.80 18.76
CA GLY A 669 17.50 19.72 19.59
C GLY A 669 16.65 19.04 20.67
N LYS A 670 16.52 17.70 20.63
CA LYS A 670 15.76 16.91 21.62
C LYS A 670 16.58 16.43 22.82
N ILE A 671 17.90 16.65 22.88
CA ILE A 671 18.79 16.06 23.92
C ILE A 671 19.71 17.11 24.60
N SER A 672 19.41 18.36 24.71
CA SER A 672 20.25 19.26 25.55
C SER A 672 19.46 20.22 26.42
N GLY A 673 19.09 19.69 27.58
CA GLY A 673 18.85 20.49 28.78
C GLY A 673 19.88 20.15 29.87
N GLY A 674 20.98 20.89 29.99
CA GLY A 674 21.79 20.78 31.19
C GLY A 674 23.28 21.04 31.05
N LYS A 675 23.69 22.33 31.31
CA LYS A 675 24.94 22.79 31.88
C LYS A 675 26.21 22.85 31.03
N ASN A 676 26.55 24.07 30.63
CA ASN A 676 27.92 24.56 30.41
C ASN A 676 28.77 24.54 31.73
N PRO A 677 30.14 24.50 31.69
CA PRO A 677 30.89 25.68 31.26
C PRO A 677 32.29 25.46 30.62
N SER A 678 32.66 26.49 29.82
CA SER A 678 34.00 27.12 29.64
C SER A 678 35.13 26.41 28.90
N ALA A 679 35.41 27.00 27.76
CA ALA A 679 36.68 27.51 27.19
C ALA A 679 38.02 26.79 27.44
N ASN A 680 38.71 26.41 26.38
CA ASN A 680 39.93 27.10 26.01
C ASN A 680 40.52 26.73 24.64
N THR A 681 41.05 27.71 23.99
CA THR A 681 41.79 27.83 22.74
C THR A 681 43.06 26.98 22.65
N GLY A 682 43.43 26.55 21.44
CA GLY A 682 44.81 26.12 21.16
C GLY A 682 45.04 25.50 19.78
N THR A 683 45.23 26.36 18.79
CA THR A 683 45.87 26.07 17.51
C THR A 683 47.25 25.46 17.64
N LYS A 684 47.59 24.40 16.93
CA LYS A 684 48.96 24.22 16.36
C LYS A 684 48.96 23.17 15.23
N ASN A 685 49.38 23.67 14.07
CA ASN A 685 49.94 22.88 12.96
C ASN A 685 51.19 22.12 13.44
N ILE A 686 51.44 20.93 12.86
CA ILE A 686 52.81 20.49 12.51
C ILE A 686 52.68 19.28 11.54
N SER A 687 53.60 19.30 10.57
CA SER A 687 53.87 18.51 9.42
C SER A 687 54.42 17.10 9.65
N VAL A 688 54.11 16.21 8.68
CA VAL A 688 54.88 15.11 8.04
C VAL A 688 56.04 14.47 8.82
N GLY A 689 55.99 13.15 8.97
CA GLY A 689 57.12 12.28 9.25
C GLY A 689 56.73 10.82 9.26
N ASN A 690 57.21 10.07 8.25
CA ASN A 690 57.18 8.61 8.23
C ASN A 690 58.00 8.03 9.36
N GLU A 691 57.44 7.15 10.17
CA GLU A 691 58.19 6.03 10.76
C GLU A 691 57.26 4.95 11.31
N ALA A 692 57.61 3.70 11.05
CA ALA A 692 56.90 2.50 11.47
C ALA A 692 56.99 2.34 13.00
N VAL A 693 55.85 2.32 13.66
CA VAL A 693 55.73 1.93 15.08
C VAL A 693 54.56 0.98 15.25
N THR A 694 54.82 -0.09 15.93
CA THR A 694 53.89 -1.12 16.45
C THR A 694 52.55 -0.51 16.92
N THR A 695 51.52 -0.76 16.12
CA THR A 695 50.17 -0.22 16.35
C THR A 695 49.43 -1.01 17.43
N GLN A 696 49.17 -0.40 18.57
CA GLN A 696 48.00 -0.76 19.37
C GLN A 696 46.79 -0.63 18.47
N LYS A 697 46.04 -1.74 18.31
CA LYS A 697 44.81 -1.75 17.46
C LYS A 697 43.82 -0.76 18.05
N ARG A 698 43.51 0.30 17.34
CA ARG A 698 42.52 1.32 17.70
C ARG A 698 41.17 0.63 17.87
N ARG A 699 40.53 0.80 19.03
CA ARG A 699 39.23 0.21 19.34
C ARG A 699 38.12 1.24 19.16
N VAL A 700 37.01 0.76 18.59
CA VAL A 700 35.83 1.59 18.29
C VAL A 700 34.56 0.87 18.73
N ARG A 701 33.51 1.63 18.98
CA ARG A 701 32.18 1.12 19.33
C ARG A 701 31.17 1.58 18.30
N HIS A 702 30.34 0.65 17.84
CA HIS A 702 29.24 0.90 16.93
C HIS A 702 27.91 0.59 17.61
N PRO A 703 26.84 1.43 17.49
CA PRO A 703 25.56 1.22 18.17
C PRO A 703 24.90 -0.13 17.88
N LYS A 704 25.09 -0.65 16.68
CA LYS A 704 24.48 -1.91 16.22
C LYS A 704 25.38 -3.15 16.40
N TYR A 705 26.71 -2.96 16.27
CA TYR A 705 27.65 -4.08 16.23
C TYR A 705 28.52 -4.21 17.47
N GLY A 706 28.36 -3.33 18.46
CA GLY A 706 29.15 -3.39 19.68
C GLY A 706 30.58 -2.87 19.51
N THR A 707 31.51 -3.40 20.31
CA THR A 707 32.93 -3.02 20.29
C THR A 707 33.71 -3.84 19.27
N GLY A 708 34.75 -3.23 18.69
CA GLY A 708 35.61 -3.90 17.70
C GLY A 708 36.94 -3.19 17.52
N SER A 709 37.87 -3.80 16.80
CA SER A 709 39.19 -3.27 16.48
C SER A 709 39.27 -2.82 15.04
N VAL A 710 39.84 -1.66 14.76
CA VAL A 710 40.04 -1.17 13.39
C VAL A 710 41.11 -2.02 12.69
N VAL A 711 40.73 -2.63 11.57
CA VAL A 711 41.62 -3.51 10.77
C VAL A 711 42.24 -2.73 9.62
N ARG A 712 41.43 -1.93 8.97
CA ARG A 712 41.83 -1.13 7.81
C ARG A 712 41.03 0.16 7.74
N GLU A 713 41.66 1.21 7.27
CA GLU A 713 41.03 2.53 7.13
C GLU A 713 41.61 3.24 5.90
N ASP A 714 40.74 3.83 5.10
CA ASP A 714 41.10 4.75 4.01
C ASP A 714 40.29 6.06 4.16
N ASP A 715 40.37 6.96 3.21
CA ASP A 715 39.73 8.28 3.30
C ASP A 715 38.20 8.22 3.45
N MET A 716 37.55 7.17 2.97
CA MET A 716 36.08 7.02 2.91
C MET A 716 35.55 5.86 3.74
N MET A 717 36.33 4.77 3.90
CA MET A 717 35.90 3.52 4.49
C MET A 717 36.76 3.16 5.70
N ILE A 718 36.15 2.45 6.63
CA ILE A 718 36.80 1.86 7.79
C ILE A 718 36.33 0.42 7.95
N THR A 719 37.26 -0.52 8.01
CA THR A 719 36.97 -1.92 8.30
C THR A 719 37.24 -2.18 9.77
N VAL A 720 36.23 -2.64 10.47
CA VAL A 720 36.28 -2.95 11.91
C VAL A 720 35.97 -4.41 12.10
N ASP A 721 36.81 -5.10 12.83
CA ASP A 721 36.56 -6.47 13.30
C ASP A 721 35.85 -6.37 14.66
N PHE A 722 34.54 -6.58 14.64
CA PHE A 722 33.69 -6.51 15.83
C PHE A 722 33.72 -7.81 16.62
N ASP A 723 33.87 -7.70 17.94
CA ASP A 723 34.08 -8.83 18.84
C ASP A 723 33.01 -9.96 18.68
N ASP A 724 31.76 -9.59 18.40
CA ASP A 724 30.63 -10.54 18.27
C ASP A 724 30.12 -10.73 16.83
N TYR A 725 30.62 -9.95 15.84
CA TYR A 725 30.03 -9.91 14.50
C TYR A 725 31.06 -10.04 13.36
N GLY A 726 32.37 -10.16 13.68
CA GLY A 726 33.44 -10.25 12.70
C GLY A 726 33.64 -8.96 11.88
N GLU A 727 34.42 -9.04 10.83
CA GLU A 727 34.80 -7.90 10.02
C GLU A 727 33.60 -7.27 9.30
N LYS A 728 33.44 -5.94 9.44
CA LYS A 728 32.47 -5.11 8.73
C LYS A 728 33.16 -3.89 8.17
N GLU A 729 32.85 -3.59 6.91
CA GLU A 729 33.29 -2.40 6.25
C GLU A 729 32.20 -1.32 6.35
N LEU A 730 32.54 -0.16 6.89
CA LEU A 730 31.64 0.95 7.19
C LEU A 730 32.16 2.23 6.54
N MET A 731 31.26 3.08 6.07
CA MET A 731 31.62 4.43 5.62
C MET A 731 31.89 5.32 6.85
N LYS A 732 33.01 6.01 6.91
CA LYS A 732 33.39 6.89 8.02
C LYS A 732 32.32 7.93 8.35
N MET A 733 31.72 8.54 7.34
CA MET A 733 30.68 9.57 7.50
C MET A 733 29.36 9.06 8.10
N PHE A 734 29.07 7.76 7.97
CA PHE A 734 27.80 7.17 8.39
C PHE A 734 27.99 6.01 9.37
N GLY A 735 29.22 5.72 9.76
CA GLY A 735 29.55 4.55 10.56
C GLY A 735 29.10 4.61 12.01
N GLY A 736 28.71 5.76 12.54
CA GLY A 736 28.30 5.91 13.94
C GLY A 736 29.32 5.33 14.95
N LEU A 737 30.62 5.40 14.60
CA LEU A 737 31.70 4.80 15.38
C LEU A 737 32.18 5.79 16.44
N GLU A 738 32.12 5.37 17.69
CA GLU A 738 32.73 6.07 18.83
C GLU A 738 34.11 5.48 19.11
N GLU A 739 35.14 6.31 19.21
CA GLU A 739 36.46 5.84 19.62
C GLU A 739 36.45 5.49 21.12
N LEU A 740 36.98 4.32 21.41
CA LEU A 740 37.19 3.91 22.79
C LEU A 740 38.60 4.27 23.21
N PRO A 741 38.77 4.81 24.45
CA PRO A 741 40.07 5.25 24.96
C PRO A 741 41.10 4.12 25.07
#